data_8fb7d0e7495c2a360612ee96c77e0627
#
_entry.id   8fb7d0e7495c2a360612ee96c77e0627
#
_cell.length_a   1.000
_cell.length_b   1.000
_cell.length_c   1.000
_cell.angle_alpha   90.00
_cell.angle_beta   90.00
_cell.angle_gamma   90.00
#
_symmetry.space_group_name_H-M   'P 1'
#
loop_
_entity.id
_entity.type
_entity.pdbx_description
1 polymer ?
#
loop_
_entity_poly.entity_id
_entity_poly.type
_entity_poly.pdbx_seq_one_letter_code
_entity_poly.pdbx_strand_id
1 'polypeptide(L)'
;MGRSKFLLIALLLAFYVSDVFAQFIMPDTIPDQDIEEVVVVAKLPELEIKADKMTYHLDASVVRKQGSLYEVLETLPGVVVNKDGSIYMNGKSGINVLIDGKQTYLSGQELVNLLKATPASTADKIDLITHPSARYDASGNSGLIDIHTKKIKLQGLNLSVNGGFSQGIKSKGNGSFSLNRRNGKFNFYLTYSFYQGNDQHDLEINRLYSGELTGLASDLKLYQDSYSESPYASHYYRAGVDFYLSPQTTIGVSTNGNIFHGENEGDMDSSFSLYPQTAPDSTAHTLNLNDRHKTNFSGGISLTHRFDSVGKVLDASFDYLNFHSDEDQFIYNSFRNLINQAERQDSMRGDIKGNINLYAGQINMKFPFENGWVLNAGVKSSYVSIDNEALYVNRIQNAWSSDEGLTQGFSYKENINAAYIEGNARLGELSVQAGLRLENTRYKGRQTAVACDSSFSDHSIDLFPTVLLEYALGENKLSLFYGKRINRPNYGDLNPSTYIFDNYTYERGNTLLKPEKTDNLELSYAFKDLFKAAFLFSYTSKAMVKSYIVEENKRVFVTPLNLNRAISLGPRVNTGILSPVSFWNLSANAAFVYNRYQWSEELSNKVNEDCTWIAGLNNQFSFGKGWSAELSGYYNGRMAAGQATISPVWQVNCGIQKSILKNKATVSLFARDIFHSYRYNMELTVPGQRAFTKERYDNTLVGVSFSWRFSKGYETKESGRKSDIDQSKRINL
;
A
#
# COMPACT_ATOMS: atom_id res chain seq x y z
N MET A 1 7.67 -29.34 19.34
CA MET A 1 8.94 -29.22 20.10
C MET A 1 9.76 -27.96 19.73
N GLY A 2 9.42 -27.18 18.72
CA GLY A 2 10.12 -25.95 18.29
C GLY A 2 9.78 -24.67 19.06
N ARG A 3 8.56 -24.53 19.57
CA ARG A 3 8.07 -23.28 20.22
C ARG A 3 8.76 -22.95 21.55
N SER A 4 9.18 -23.94 22.33
CA SER A 4 9.88 -23.70 23.62
C SER A 4 11.33 -23.25 23.44
N LYS A 5 12.00 -23.66 22.35
CA LYS A 5 13.40 -23.27 22.09
C LYS A 5 13.51 -21.80 21.61
N PHE A 6 12.53 -21.29 20.88
CA PHE A 6 12.51 -19.88 20.43
C PHE A 6 12.27 -18.93 21.60
N LEU A 7 11.35 -19.27 22.51
CA LEU A 7 11.11 -18.47 23.73
C LEU A 7 12.35 -18.46 24.64
N LEU A 8 13.06 -19.57 24.72
CA LEU A 8 14.29 -19.68 25.54
C LEU A 8 15.44 -18.86 24.94
N ILE A 9 15.57 -18.85 23.61
CA ILE A 9 16.60 -18.04 22.92
C ILE A 9 16.25 -16.53 23.02
N ALA A 10 14.99 -16.16 22.91
CA ALA A 10 14.53 -14.77 23.11
C ALA A 10 14.73 -14.32 24.57
N LEU A 11 14.47 -15.19 25.55
CA LEU A 11 14.75 -14.93 26.97
C LEU A 11 16.25 -14.87 27.27
N LEU A 12 17.06 -15.73 26.68
CA LEU A 12 18.54 -15.73 26.84
C LEU A 12 19.16 -14.50 26.14
N LEU A 13 18.66 -14.08 24.98
CA LEU A 13 19.04 -12.82 24.34
C LEU A 13 18.62 -11.62 25.19
N ALA A 14 17.43 -11.64 25.81
CA ALA A 14 17.00 -10.60 26.72
C ALA A 14 17.86 -10.54 27.99
N PHE A 15 18.33 -11.68 28.54
CA PHE A 15 19.25 -11.72 29.68
C PHE A 15 20.67 -11.29 29.29
N TYR A 16 21.18 -11.70 28.13
CA TYR A 16 22.49 -11.26 27.65
C TYR A 16 22.51 -9.76 27.31
N VAL A 17 21.41 -9.25 26.78
CA VAL A 17 21.22 -7.82 26.52
C VAL A 17 21.16 -7.05 27.86
N SER A 18 20.56 -7.62 28.93
CA SER A 18 20.52 -6.96 30.23
C SER A 18 21.89 -6.83 30.91
N ASP A 19 22.80 -7.79 30.76
CA ASP A 19 24.14 -7.68 31.30
C ASP A 19 25.04 -6.74 30.50
N VAL A 20 24.91 -6.72 29.17
CA VAL A 20 25.56 -5.71 28.32
C VAL A 20 24.98 -4.31 28.56
N PHE A 21 23.68 -4.17 28.83
CA PHE A 21 23.06 -2.91 29.21
C PHE A 21 23.45 -2.44 30.61
N ALA A 22 23.68 -3.33 31.56
CA ALA A 22 24.12 -2.97 32.91
C ALA A 22 25.52 -2.34 32.91
N GLN A 23 26.43 -2.77 32.03
CA GLN A 23 27.76 -2.18 31.88
C GLN A 23 27.76 -0.82 31.12
N PHE A 24 26.68 -0.49 30.38
CA PHE A 24 26.55 0.80 29.70
C PHE A 24 25.84 1.88 30.52
N ILE A 25 25.33 1.57 31.71
CA ILE A 25 24.76 2.53 32.66
C ILE A 25 25.88 2.96 33.64
N MET A 26 26.85 3.70 33.14
CA MET A 26 27.70 4.53 34.01
C MET A 26 26.92 5.79 34.41
N PRO A 27 26.91 6.15 35.69
CA PRO A 27 26.27 7.39 36.12
C PRO A 27 27.14 8.57 35.77
N ASP A 28 26.87 9.21 34.64
CA ASP A 28 27.31 10.58 34.45
C ASP A 28 26.40 11.44 35.32
N THR A 29 27.00 12.05 36.36
CA THR A 29 26.41 13.10 37.19
C THR A 29 26.19 14.34 36.34
N ILE A 30 25.10 14.34 35.56
CA ILE A 30 24.55 15.57 34.99
C ILE A 30 23.59 16.13 36.05
N PRO A 31 23.69 17.39 36.45
CA PRO A 31 22.75 17.99 37.40
C PRO A 31 21.34 17.87 36.84
N ASP A 32 20.43 17.29 37.63
CA ASP A 32 19.01 17.27 37.36
C ASP A 32 18.48 18.69 37.33
N GLN A 33 18.52 19.36 36.18
CA GLN A 33 17.65 20.48 35.92
C GLN A 33 16.34 19.88 35.41
N ASP A 34 15.36 19.78 36.29
CA ASP A 34 13.97 19.64 35.93
C ASP A 34 13.57 20.91 35.15
N ILE A 35 13.84 20.89 33.87
CA ILE A 35 13.21 21.84 32.96
C ILE A 35 11.76 21.32 32.83
N GLU A 36 10.83 22.01 33.48
CA GLU A 36 9.41 21.84 33.13
C GLU A 36 9.29 22.13 31.62
N GLU A 37 9.28 21.10 30.86
CA GLU A 37 9.08 21.14 29.42
C GLU A 37 7.69 21.73 29.17
N VAL A 38 7.62 23.02 28.93
CA VAL A 38 6.48 23.63 28.27
C VAL A 38 6.53 23.14 26.83
N VAL A 39 6.06 21.92 26.63
CA VAL A 39 5.79 21.40 25.29
C VAL A 39 4.65 22.25 24.75
N VAL A 40 4.99 23.34 24.09
CA VAL A 40 4.09 23.98 23.15
C VAL A 40 3.93 22.99 22.00
N VAL A 41 3.04 22.02 22.20
CA VAL A 41 2.58 21.17 21.12
C VAL A 41 1.75 22.07 20.22
N ALA A 42 2.44 22.73 19.28
CA ALA A 42 1.75 23.23 18.10
C ALA A 42 1.04 22.01 17.52
N LYS A 43 -0.29 21.96 17.65
CA LYS A 43 -1.09 20.85 17.08
C LYS A 43 -0.82 20.86 15.59
N LEU A 44 -0.02 19.90 15.12
CA LEU A 44 0.14 19.69 13.69
C LEU A 44 -1.25 19.46 13.10
N PRO A 45 -1.57 20.12 12.00
CA PRO A 45 -2.80 19.82 11.29
C PRO A 45 -2.81 18.36 10.85
N GLU A 46 -3.94 17.70 10.89
CA GLU A 46 -4.04 16.33 10.37
C GLU A 46 -3.76 16.28 8.87
N LEU A 47 -4.21 17.27 8.12
CA LEU A 47 -4.02 17.40 6.68
C LEU A 47 -3.27 18.69 6.35
N GLU A 48 -2.16 18.56 5.63
CA GLU A 48 -1.41 19.66 5.02
C GLU A 48 -1.48 19.51 3.49
N ILE A 49 -1.87 20.57 2.78
CA ILE A 49 -1.99 20.57 1.31
C ILE A 49 -0.84 21.39 0.72
N LYS A 50 -0.06 20.75 -0.18
CA LYS A 50 1.00 21.40 -0.96
C LYS A 50 0.69 21.28 -2.46
N ALA A 51 1.47 21.98 -3.28
CA ALA A 51 1.30 21.95 -4.73
C ALA A 51 1.45 20.52 -5.30
N ASP A 52 2.40 19.75 -4.78
CA ASP A 52 2.80 18.43 -5.24
C ASP A 52 2.19 17.26 -4.47
N LYS A 53 1.70 17.51 -3.22
CA LYS A 53 1.25 16.43 -2.33
C LYS A 53 0.25 16.88 -1.26
N MET A 54 -0.44 15.89 -0.69
CA MET A 54 -1.22 16.01 0.53
C MET A 54 -0.54 15.19 1.63
N THR A 55 -0.33 15.78 2.81
CA THR A 55 0.31 15.12 3.96
C THR A 55 -0.71 14.88 5.05
N TYR A 56 -0.89 13.64 5.45
CA TYR A 56 -1.74 13.23 6.57
C TYR A 56 -0.88 12.91 7.79
N HIS A 57 -1.00 13.68 8.88
CA HIS A 57 -0.30 13.48 10.13
C HIS A 57 -1.07 12.49 11.02
N LEU A 58 -0.56 11.27 11.19
CA LEU A 58 -1.29 10.20 11.88
C LEU A 58 -1.47 10.45 13.38
N ASP A 59 -0.51 11.10 14.02
CA ASP A 59 -0.61 11.45 15.45
C ASP A 59 -1.72 12.48 15.73
N ALA A 60 -2.15 13.22 14.72
CA ALA A 60 -3.24 14.19 14.86
C ALA A 60 -4.63 13.54 14.78
N SER A 61 -4.75 12.33 14.22
CA SER A 61 -6.01 11.60 14.13
C SER A 61 -6.22 10.64 15.30
N VAL A 62 -7.46 10.54 15.79
CA VAL A 62 -7.86 9.58 16.84
C VAL A 62 -8.07 8.18 16.25
N VAL A 63 -8.64 8.12 15.05
CA VAL A 63 -9.01 6.86 14.37
C VAL A 63 -7.81 6.27 13.60
N ARG A 64 -7.10 7.08 12.81
CA ARG A 64 -6.05 6.60 11.89
C ARG A 64 -4.77 6.13 12.56
N LYS A 65 -4.45 6.58 13.76
CA LYS A 65 -3.28 6.09 14.50
C LYS A 65 -3.44 4.69 15.07
N GLN A 66 -4.62 4.09 14.93
CA GLN A 66 -4.96 2.76 15.43
C GLN A 66 -4.89 1.72 14.32
N GLY A 67 -4.61 0.46 14.69
CA GLY A 67 -4.54 -0.66 13.76
C GLY A 67 -3.26 -0.69 12.92
N SER A 68 -3.37 -1.18 11.70
CA SER A 68 -2.28 -1.35 10.74
C SER A 68 -2.22 -0.20 9.73
N LEU A 69 -1.09 -0.07 9.01
CA LEU A 69 -0.99 0.88 7.90
C LEU A 69 -2.00 0.58 6.78
N TYR A 70 -2.35 -0.69 6.58
CA TYR A 70 -3.39 -1.08 5.64
C TYR A 70 -4.74 -0.40 5.99
N GLU A 71 -5.17 -0.54 7.23
CA GLU A 71 -6.41 0.07 7.71
C GLU A 71 -6.37 1.61 7.68
N VAL A 72 -5.19 2.20 7.87
CA VAL A 72 -5.01 3.65 7.68
C VAL A 72 -5.28 4.05 6.25
N LEU A 73 -4.66 3.35 5.28
CA LEU A 73 -4.85 3.67 3.86
C LEU A 73 -6.32 3.54 3.43
N GLU A 74 -7.05 2.54 3.94
CA GLU A 74 -8.50 2.39 3.70
C GLU A 74 -9.33 3.58 4.21
N THR A 75 -8.82 4.34 5.18
CA THR A 75 -9.52 5.52 5.73
C THR A 75 -9.11 6.84 5.09
N LEU A 76 -8.10 6.84 4.20
CA LEU A 76 -7.66 8.07 3.54
C LEU A 76 -8.63 8.47 2.43
N PRO A 77 -9.11 9.71 2.43
CA PRO A 77 -10.01 10.19 1.38
C PRO A 77 -9.41 10.08 -0.01
N GLY A 78 -10.17 9.52 -0.94
CA GLY A 78 -9.74 9.31 -2.33
C GLY A 78 -8.80 8.14 -2.53
N VAL A 79 -8.45 7.39 -1.49
CA VAL A 79 -7.70 6.14 -1.58
C VAL A 79 -8.66 4.96 -1.45
N VAL A 80 -8.56 3.99 -2.34
CA VAL A 80 -9.27 2.71 -2.27
C VAL A 80 -8.23 1.61 -2.34
N VAL A 81 -8.19 0.77 -1.34
CA VAL A 81 -7.28 -0.38 -1.28
C VAL A 81 -8.11 -1.64 -1.42
N ASN A 82 -7.93 -2.33 -2.51
CA ASN A 82 -8.60 -3.60 -2.75
C ASN A 82 -7.88 -4.73 -2.01
N LYS A 83 -8.60 -5.82 -1.75
CA LYS A 83 -8.04 -6.99 -1.06
C LYS A 83 -6.98 -7.72 -1.89
N ASP A 84 -6.99 -7.57 -3.19
CA ASP A 84 -5.95 -8.07 -4.10
C ASP A 84 -4.67 -7.22 -4.09
N GLY A 85 -4.64 -6.15 -3.30
CA GLY A 85 -3.52 -5.21 -3.18
C GLY A 85 -3.47 -4.12 -4.24
N SER A 86 -4.49 -4.03 -5.09
CA SER A 86 -4.62 -2.92 -6.01
C SER A 86 -4.98 -1.65 -5.24
N ILE A 87 -4.20 -0.59 -5.42
CA ILE A 87 -4.46 0.70 -4.78
C ILE A 87 -4.89 1.70 -5.85
N TYR A 88 -6.01 2.35 -5.60
CA TYR A 88 -6.53 3.46 -6.40
C TYR A 88 -6.40 4.75 -5.60
N MET A 89 -5.99 5.81 -6.27
CA MET A 89 -5.97 7.17 -5.71
C MET A 89 -6.70 8.12 -6.64
N ASN A 90 -7.75 8.75 -6.10
CA ASN A 90 -8.64 9.63 -6.88
C ASN A 90 -9.22 8.94 -8.13
N GLY A 91 -9.63 7.67 -8.00
CA GLY A 91 -10.21 6.87 -9.08
C GLY A 91 -9.23 6.30 -10.10
N LYS A 92 -7.92 6.41 -9.88
CA LYS A 92 -6.87 5.89 -10.78
C LYS A 92 -6.07 4.80 -10.12
N SER A 93 -5.72 3.76 -10.88
CA SER A 93 -4.81 2.67 -10.50
C SER A 93 -3.33 3.03 -10.70
N GLY A 94 -2.43 2.11 -10.38
CA GLY A 94 -0.99 2.25 -10.64
C GLY A 94 -0.31 3.16 -9.61
N ILE A 95 -0.64 3.01 -8.34
CA ILE A 95 -0.02 3.71 -7.21
C ILE A 95 1.09 2.86 -6.63
N ASN A 96 2.25 3.46 -6.41
CA ASN A 96 3.34 2.81 -5.69
C ASN A 96 3.44 3.31 -4.25
N VAL A 97 3.75 2.39 -3.34
CA VAL A 97 3.94 2.69 -1.92
C VAL A 97 5.43 2.74 -1.60
N LEU A 98 5.83 3.82 -0.94
CA LEU A 98 7.17 4.02 -0.40
C LEU A 98 7.13 4.00 1.12
N ILE A 99 8.24 3.64 1.73
CA ILE A 99 8.48 3.80 3.17
C ILE A 99 9.78 4.60 3.35
N ASP A 100 9.68 5.76 4.00
CA ASP A 100 10.80 6.72 4.16
C ASP A 100 11.45 7.12 2.82
N GLY A 101 10.64 7.30 1.76
CA GLY A 101 11.09 7.66 0.42
C GLY A 101 11.70 6.51 -0.38
N LYS A 102 11.74 5.29 0.16
CA LYS A 102 12.24 4.08 -0.51
C LYS A 102 11.08 3.24 -1.02
N GLN A 103 11.16 2.80 -2.27
CA GLN A 103 10.14 1.94 -2.85
C GLN A 103 10.08 0.60 -2.12
N THR A 104 8.88 0.08 -1.85
CA THR A 104 8.71 -1.22 -1.19
C THR A 104 9.02 -2.39 -2.13
N TYR A 105 8.92 -2.18 -3.45
CA TYR A 105 9.05 -3.20 -4.50
C TYR A 105 8.09 -4.39 -4.36
N LEU A 106 7.16 -4.30 -3.42
CA LEU A 106 6.10 -5.27 -3.22
C LEU A 106 4.81 -4.76 -3.86
N SER A 107 3.97 -5.66 -4.30
CA SER A 107 2.71 -5.37 -4.96
C SER A 107 1.68 -6.44 -4.65
N GLY A 108 0.42 -6.20 -5.01
CA GLY A 108 -0.62 -7.18 -4.79
C GLY A 108 -0.73 -7.60 -3.32
N GLN A 109 -0.91 -8.87 -3.08
CA GLN A 109 -1.10 -9.44 -1.75
C GLN A 109 0.14 -9.28 -0.83
N GLU A 110 1.36 -9.25 -1.39
CA GLU A 110 2.59 -9.04 -0.63
C GLU A 110 2.63 -7.64 0.00
N LEU A 111 2.19 -6.63 -0.75
CA LEU A 111 2.07 -5.27 -0.24
C LEU A 111 0.98 -5.18 0.84
N VAL A 112 -0.18 -5.80 0.63
CA VAL A 112 -1.24 -5.88 1.65
C VAL A 112 -0.71 -6.50 2.93
N ASN A 113 0.02 -7.61 2.83
CA ASN A 113 0.58 -8.30 4.00
C ASN A 113 1.59 -7.42 4.74
N LEU A 114 2.49 -6.73 4.03
CA LEU A 114 3.41 -5.76 4.65
C LEU A 114 2.65 -4.63 5.38
N LEU A 115 1.64 -4.07 4.73
CA LEU A 115 0.85 -2.97 5.31
C LEU A 115 0.00 -3.42 6.51
N LYS A 116 -0.59 -4.62 6.45
CA LYS A 116 -1.28 -5.24 7.59
C LYS A 116 -0.33 -5.55 8.75
N ALA A 117 0.88 -5.97 8.43
CA ALA A 117 1.91 -6.28 9.40
C ALA A 117 2.50 -5.05 10.09
N THR A 118 2.42 -3.87 9.46
CA THR A 118 3.04 -2.64 9.98
C THR A 118 2.02 -1.81 10.74
N PRO A 119 2.17 -1.65 12.07
CA PRO A 119 1.25 -0.85 12.87
C PRO A 119 1.26 0.62 12.47
N ALA A 120 0.09 1.25 12.44
CA ALA A 120 -0.07 2.68 12.19
C ALA A 120 0.76 3.56 13.15
N SER A 121 0.91 3.10 14.40
CA SER A 121 1.69 3.80 15.44
C SER A 121 3.18 3.98 15.11
N THR A 122 3.72 3.22 14.17
CA THR A 122 5.13 3.32 13.73
C THR A 122 5.34 4.45 12.74
N ALA A 123 4.30 4.92 12.08
CA ALA A 123 4.36 6.01 11.13
C ALA A 123 4.04 7.36 11.79
N ASP A 124 4.69 8.41 11.30
CA ASP A 124 4.48 9.80 11.67
C ASP A 124 3.41 10.44 10.78
N LYS A 125 3.59 10.27 9.47
CA LYS A 125 2.73 10.86 8.44
C LYS A 125 2.71 10.02 7.17
N ILE A 126 1.69 10.26 6.35
CA ILE A 126 1.56 9.69 5.01
C ILE A 126 1.46 10.84 4.01
N ASP A 127 2.36 10.86 3.04
CA ASP A 127 2.33 11.79 1.91
C ASP A 127 1.64 11.11 0.71
N LEU A 128 0.52 11.67 0.27
CA LEU A 128 -0.09 11.35 -1.03
C LEU A 128 0.50 12.28 -2.08
N ILE A 129 1.51 11.81 -2.82
CA ILE A 129 2.27 12.60 -3.79
C ILE A 129 1.60 12.47 -5.15
N THR A 130 0.86 13.50 -5.55
CA THR A 130 0.14 13.52 -6.84
C THR A 130 1.01 13.98 -8.00
N HIS A 131 2.07 14.75 -7.72
CA HIS A 131 3.01 15.27 -8.71
C HIS A 131 4.45 14.90 -8.35
N PRO A 132 4.84 13.60 -8.52
CA PRO A 132 6.19 13.20 -8.19
C PRO A 132 7.20 13.85 -9.14
N SER A 133 8.26 14.43 -8.57
CA SER A 133 9.36 15.02 -9.33
C SER A 133 10.24 13.97 -10.01
N ALA A 134 11.17 14.39 -10.89
CA ALA A 134 12.09 13.49 -11.60
C ALA A 134 13.04 12.71 -10.68
N ARG A 135 13.20 13.15 -9.43
CA ARG A 135 13.98 12.46 -8.39
C ARG A 135 13.39 11.10 -8.02
N TYR A 136 12.06 10.98 -8.03
CA TYR A 136 11.38 9.71 -7.77
C TYR A 136 11.48 8.78 -8.98
N ASP A 137 11.39 7.47 -8.75
CA ASP A 137 11.27 6.50 -9.84
C ASP A 137 10.10 6.87 -10.75
N ALA A 138 10.27 6.65 -12.06
CA ALA A 138 9.21 6.93 -13.01
C ALA A 138 7.98 6.01 -12.83
N SER A 139 8.10 4.94 -12.03
CA SER A 139 7.00 4.04 -11.70
C SER A 139 5.95 4.70 -10.80
N GLY A 140 4.67 4.30 -10.97
CA GLY A 140 3.51 4.88 -10.29
C GLY A 140 2.79 5.92 -11.16
N ASN A 141 1.88 5.45 -12.01
CA ASN A 141 1.19 6.26 -13.01
C ASN A 141 0.36 7.42 -12.43
N SER A 142 -0.26 7.19 -11.29
CA SER A 142 -1.25 8.10 -10.70
C SER A 142 -0.72 8.80 -9.45
N GLY A 143 0.55 8.59 -9.12
CA GLY A 143 1.21 9.17 -7.96
C GLY A 143 1.87 8.13 -7.06
N LEU A 144 2.29 8.59 -5.90
CA LEU A 144 2.99 7.78 -4.90
C LEU A 144 2.34 7.98 -3.53
N ILE A 145 2.38 6.95 -2.70
CA ILE A 145 2.07 7.03 -1.27
C ILE A 145 3.38 6.84 -0.53
N ASP A 146 3.87 7.88 0.16
CA ASP A 146 5.09 7.78 0.96
C ASP A 146 4.76 7.78 2.45
N ILE A 147 5.04 6.67 3.10
CA ILE A 147 4.80 6.43 4.52
C ILE A 147 6.07 6.79 5.28
N HIS A 148 6.04 7.88 6.03
CA HIS A 148 7.18 8.32 6.84
C HIS A 148 7.11 7.71 8.23
N THR A 149 8.14 6.96 8.58
CA THR A 149 8.27 6.40 9.93
C THR A 149 8.72 7.45 10.93
N LYS A 150 8.33 7.29 12.20
CA LYS A 150 8.70 8.20 13.28
C LYS A 150 10.21 8.27 13.46
N LYS A 151 10.77 9.47 13.33
CA LYS A 151 12.18 9.78 13.58
C LYS A 151 12.28 10.73 14.78
N ILE A 152 12.96 10.31 15.84
CA ILE A 152 13.10 11.10 17.05
C ILE A 152 14.42 11.87 16.97
N LYS A 153 14.34 13.21 17.04
CA LYS A 153 15.52 14.11 16.92
C LYS A 153 16.17 14.47 18.26
N LEU A 154 15.54 14.10 19.38
CA LEU A 154 16.03 14.46 20.72
C LEU A 154 17.28 13.66 21.08
N GLN A 155 18.30 14.32 21.67
CA GLN A 155 19.38 13.63 22.36
C GLN A 155 18.85 13.04 23.67
N GLY A 156 19.27 11.81 23.99
CA GLY A 156 18.81 11.11 25.18
C GLY A 156 18.07 9.82 24.85
N LEU A 157 17.19 9.41 25.73
CA LEU A 157 16.42 8.19 25.64
C LEU A 157 14.94 8.51 25.38
N ASN A 158 14.41 7.89 24.35
CA ASN A 158 12.98 7.96 24.02
C ASN A 158 12.42 6.55 23.92
N LEU A 159 11.33 6.33 24.61
CA LEU A 159 10.59 5.06 24.64
C LEU A 159 9.13 5.32 24.26
N SER A 160 8.53 4.44 23.49
CA SER A 160 7.09 4.41 23.32
C SER A 160 6.57 2.98 23.39
N VAL A 161 5.44 2.81 24.04
CA VAL A 161 4.68 1.56 24.12
C VAL A 161 3.28 1.85 23.67
N ASN A 162 2.77 1.06 22.73
CA ASN A 162 1.40 1.17 22.27
C ASN A 162 0.77 -0.22 22.32
N GLY A 163 -0.53 -0.27 22.64
CA GLY A 163 -1.32 -1.48 22.58
C GLY A 163 -2.74 -1.13 22.19
N GLY A 164 -3.38 -2.02 21.46
CA GLY A 164 -4.75 -1.86 21.01
C GLY A 164 -5.47 -3.20 20.94
N PHE A 165 -6.76 -3.14 21.18
CA PHE A 165 -7.68 -4.24 20.99
C PHE A 165 -8.94 -3.73 20.30
N SER A 166 -9.43 -4.45 19.32
CA SER A 166 -10.68 -4.15 18.64
C SER A 166 -11.49 -5.41 18.41
N GLN A 167 -12.80 -5.24 18.47
CA GLN A 167 -13.80 -6.27 18.25
C GLN A 167 -14.72 -5.84 17.12
N GLY A 168 -14.70 -6.59 16.04
CA GLY A 168 -15.72 -6.63 15.01
C GLY A 168 -16.51 -7.91 15.16
N ILE A 169 -16.76 -8.63 14.05
CA ILE A 169 -17.22 -10.03 14.11
C ILE A 169 -16.11 -10.86 14.77
N LYS A 170 -14.87 -10.62 14.37
CA LYS A 170 -13.66 -11.26 14.93
C LYS A 170 -12.80 -10.26 15.72
N SER A 171 -12.03 -10.77 16.67
CA SER A 171 -11.15 -9.94 17.51
C SER A 171 -9.81 -9.68 16.84
N LYS A 172 -9.25 -8.49 17.07
CA LYS A 172 -7.93 -8.07 16.58
C LYS A 172 -7.16 -7.38 17.72
N GLY A 173 -5.87 -7.65 17.81
CA GLY A 173 -5.01 -7.06 18.84
C GLY A 173 -3.64 -6.70 18.29
N ASN A 174 -3.08 -5.62 18.81
CA ASN A 174 -1.74 -5.17 18.44
C ASN A 174 -0.97 -4.64 19.64
N GLY A 175 0.35 -4.78 19.55
CA GLY A 175 1.27 -4.17 20.50
C GLY A 175 2.54 -3.69 19.80
N SER A 176 3.11 -2.59 20.24
CA SER A 176 4.39 -2.12 19.74
C SER A 176 5.23 -1.48 20.82
N PHE A 177 6.53 -1.63 20.66
CA PHE A 177 7.55 -1.02 21.47
C PHE A 177 8.56 -0.33 20.56
N SER A 178 8.92 0.90 20.87
CA SER A 178 9.97 1.63 20.16
C SER A 178 10.93 2.27 21.14
N LEU A 179 12.21 2.08 20.88
CA LEU A 179 13.33 2.64 21.61
C LEU A 179 14.15 3.49 20.65
N ASN A 180 14.50 4.71 21.06
CA ASN A 180 15.54 5.50 20.40
C ASN A 180 16.48 6.07 21.46
N ARG A 181 17.76 5.86 21.28
CA ARG A 181 18.79 6.42 22.14
C ARG A 181 19.84 7.13 21.31
N ARG A 182 19.93 8.45 21.45
CA ARG A 182 20.98 9.26 20.86
C ARG A 182 21.94 9.70 21.93
N ASN A 183 23.22 9.36 21.75
CA ASN A 183 24.30 9.78 22.63
C ASN A 183 25.52 10.21 21.79
N GLY A 184 25.85 11.50 21.81
CA GLY A 184 26.96 12.05 21.06
C GLY A 184 26.86 11.73 19.56
N LYS A 185 27.83 10.95 19.06
CA LYS A 185 27.95 10.58 17.65
C LYS A 185 27.08 9.40 17.21
N PHE A 186 26.38 8.74 18.14
CA PHE A 186 25.57 7.57 17.82
C PHE A 186 24.11 7.81 18.11
N ASN A 187 23.26 7.36 17.21
CA ASN A 187 21.83 7.24 17.38
C ASN A 187 21.42 5.79 17.10
N PHE A 188 21.00 5.08 18.13
CA PHE A 188 20.46 3.73 18.02
C PHE A 188 18.94 3.78 18.06
N TYR A 189 18.28 3.02 17.21
CA TYR A 189 16.83 2.87 17.25
C TYR A 189 16.42 1.42 17.03
N LEU A 190 15.36 1.03 17.74
CA LEU A 190 14.73 -0.28 17.67
C LEU A 190 13.22 -0.09 17.73
N THR A 191 12.50 -0.75 16.84
CA THR A 191 11.04 -0.89 16.92
C THR A 191 10.71 -2.36 16.75
N TYR A 192 9.83 -2.85 17.60
CA TYR A 192 9.21 -4.15 17.45
C TYR A 192 7.71 -3.98 17.55
N SER A 193 6.98 -4.67 16.69
CA SER A 193 5.53 -4.65 16.67
C SER A 193 4.99 -6.04 16.41
N PHE A 194 3.87 -6.29 17.05
CA PHE A 194 3.11 -7.52 16.93
C PHE A 194 1.68 -7.15 16.57
N TYR A 195 1.10 -7.86 15.63
CA TYR A 195 -0.30 -7.74 15.22
C TYR A 195 -0.89 -9.13 15.05
N GLN A 196 -2.03 -9.38 15.65
CA GLN A 196 -2.79 -10.62 15.52
C GLN A 196 -4.23 -10.30 15.25
N GLY A 197 -4.87 -11.04 14.38
CA GLY A 197 -6.27 -10.87 14.07
C GLY A 197 -6.86 -12.10 13.40
N ASN A 198 -8.16 -12.02 13.18
CA ASN A 198 -8.88 -12.92 12.30
C ASN A 198 -9.76 -12.04 11.42
N ASP A 199 -9.70 -12.22 10.11
CA ASP A 199 -10.56 -11.54 9.16
C ASP A 199 -11.66 -12.50 8.71
N GLN A 200 -12.89 -11.98 8.57
CA GLN A 200 -13.99 -12.71 7.95
C GLN A 200 -14.32 -12.07 6.61
N HIS A 201 -14.64 -12.91 5.63
CA HIS A 201 -15.06 -12.47 4.31
C HIS A 201 -16.21 -13.33 3.82
N ASP A 202 -17.33 -12.68 3.49
CA ASP A 202 -18.50 -13.29 2.86
C ASP A 202 -18.54 -12.85 1.39
N LEU A 203 -18.67 -13.80 0.46
CA LEU A 203 -18.66 -13.56 -0.98
C LEU A 203 -19.85 -14.27 -1.64
N GLU A 204 -20.74 -13.50 -2.23
CA GLU A 204 -21.85 -13.98 -3.04
C GLU A 204 -21.57 -13.68 -4.51
N ILE A 205 -21.59 -14.68 -5.38
CA ILE A 205 -21.39 -14.54 -6.82
C ILE A 205 -22.61 -15.07 -7.57
N ASN A 206 -23.18 -14.25 -8.43
CA ASN A 206 -24.19 -14.63 -9.39
C ASN A 206 -23.63 -14.51 -10.80
N ARG A 207 -23.50 -15.62 -11.52
CA ARG A 207 -23.04 -15.66 -12.90
C ARG A 207 -24.14 -16.20 -13.80
N LEU A 208 -24.35 -15.53 -14.92
CA LEU A 208 -25.23 -15.97 -15.99
C LEU A 208 -24.39 -16.18 -17.25
N TYR A 209 -24.24 -17.42 -17.66
CA TYR A 209 -23.54 -17.83 -18.88
C TYR A 209 -24.54 -17.92 -20.01
N SER A 210 -24.22 -17.34 -21.19
CA SER A 210 -25.09 -17.45 -22.36
C SER A 210 -25.21 -18.90 -22.86
N GLY A 211 -26.39 -19.29 -23.30
CA GLY A 211 -26.62 -20.60 -23.91
C GLY A 211 -25.73 -20.83 -25.13
N GLU A 212 -25.41 -19.80 -25.90
CA GLU A 212 -24.47 -19.87 -27.02
C GLU A 212 -23.08 -20.32 -26.59
N LEU A 213 -22.53 -19.80 -25.48
CA LEU A 213 -21.24 -20.17 -24.93
C LEU A 213 -21.26 -21.62 -24.39
N THR A 214 -22.33 -21.99 -23.72
CA THR A 214 -22.42 -23.29 -23.02
C THR A 214 -22.90 -24.42 -23.92
N GLY A 215 -23.34 -24.12 -25.15
CA GLY A 215 -23.99 -25.10 -26.06
C GLY A 215 -25.36 -25.57 -25.57
N LEU A 216 -25.98 -24.88 -24.61
CA LEU A 216 -27.28 -25.19 -24.05
C LEU A 216 -28.39 -24.41 -24.75
N ALA A 217 -29.62 -24.93 -24.73
CA ALA A 217 -30.78 -24.25 -25.30
C ALA A 217 -31.19 -22.98 -24.51
N SER A 218 -30.73 -22.84 -23.27
CA SER A 218 -31.00 -21.72 -22.36
C SER A 218 -29.74 -21.30 -21.66
N ASP A 219 -29.75 -20.07 -21.13
CA ASP A 219 -28.65 -19.57 -20.30
C ASP A 219 -28.50 -20.42 -19.03
N LEU A 220 -27.24 -20.56 -18.57
CA LEU A 220 -26.92 -21.27 -17.34
C LEU A 220 -26.60 -20.27 -16.22
N LYS A 221 -27.33 -20.39 -15.13
CA LYS A 221 -27.05 -19.64 -13.92
C LYS A 221 -26.17 -20.44 -12.96
N LEU A 222 -25.08 -19.85 -12.50
CA LEU A 222 -24.26 -20.30 -11.38
C LEU A 222 -24.40 -19.31 -10.24
N TYR A 223 -24.89 -19.79 -9.11
CA TYR A 223 -24.91 -19.06 -7.84
C TYR A 223 -23.89 -19.67 -6.90
N GLN A 224 -23.03 -18.84 -6.31
CA GLN A 224 -22.01 -19.25 -5.35
C GLN A 224 -22.15 -18.40 -4.08
N ASP A 225 -22.11 -19.03 -2.93
CA ASP A 225 -22.09 -18.40 -1.61
C ASP A 225 -20.87 -18.93 -0.85
N SER A 226 -19.98 -18.04 -0.47
CA SER A 226 -18.72 -18.41 0.18
C SER A 226 -18.53 -17.62 1.48
N TYR A 227 -18.12 -18.34 2.48
CA TYR A 227 -17.68 -17.82 3.76
C TYR A 227 -16.22 -18.19 3.98
N SER A 228 -15.39 -17.24 4.41
CA SER A 228 -14.02 -17.54 4.78
C SER A 228 -13.57 -16.84 6.05
N GLU A 229 -12.74 -17.55 6.80
CA GLU A 229 -12.01 -17.03 7.96
C GLU A 229 -10.51 -17.04 7.71
N SER A 230 -9.85 -15.99 8.14
CA SER A 230 -8.41 -15.84 7.93
C SER A 230 -7.73 -15.37 9.21
N PRO A 231 -7.46 -16.28 10.17
CA PRO A 231 -6.61 -15.96 11.31
C PRO A 231 -5.18 -15.68 10.86
N TYR A 232 -4.55 -14.66 11.44
CA TYR A 232 -3.15 -14.32 11.13
C TYR A 232 -2.43 -13.70 12.31
N ALA A 233 -1.10 -13.86 12.30
CA ALA A 233 -0.17 -13.20 13.20
C ALA A 233 1.00 -12.62 12.41
N SER A 234 1.45 -11.46 12.82
CA SER A 234 2.56 -10.76 12.18
C SER A 234 3.48 -10.12 13.20
N HIS A 235 4.78 -10.25 12.97
CA HIS A 235 5.85 -9.68 13.77
C HIS A 235 6.71 -8.79 12.88
N TYR A 236 6.70 -7.50 13.14
CA TYR A 236 7.54 -6.53 12.45
C TYR A 236 8.66 -6.06 13.36
N TYR A 237 9.86 -5.97 12.84
CA TYR A 237 10.99 -5.35 13.52
C TYR A 237 11.70 -4.33 12.61
N ARG A 238 12.27 -3.32 13.25
CA ARG A 238 13.16 -2.36 12.61
C ARG A 238 14.25 -1.99 13.61
N ALA A 239 15.50 -2.03 13.18
CA ALA A 239 16.64 -1.62 13.98
C ALA A 239 17.64 -0.83 13.12
N GLY A 240 18.41 0.05 13.75
CA GLY A 240 19.48 0.72 13.04
C GLY A 240 20.33 1.59 13.93
N VAL A 241 21.44 2.02 13.35
CA VAL A 241 22.42 2.91 13.96
C VAL A 241 22.79 4.00 12.96
N ASP A 242 22.68 5.26 13.38
CA ASP A 242 23.24 6.39 12.66
C ASP A 242 24.52 6.82 13.37
N PHE A 243 25.59 6.93 12.62
CA PHE A 243 26.89 7.41 13.08
C PHE A 243 27.16 8.80 12.51
N TYR A 244 27.14 9.81 13.36
CA TYR A 244 27.47 11.19 13.02
C TYR A 244 29.00 11.36 13.04
N LEU A 245 29.64 11.03 11.93
CA LEU A 245 31.10 11.10 11.77
C LEU A 245 31.60 12.54 11.99
N SER A 246 30.87 13.49 11.45
CA SER A 246 31.04 14.94 11.66
C SER A 246 29.66 15.63 11.62
N PRO A 247 29.58 16.94 11.94
CA PRO A 247 28.33 17.71 11.73
C PRO A 247 27.83 17.67 10.29
N GLN A 248 28.72 17.40 9.33
CA GLN A 248 28.41 17.35 7.91
C GLN A 248 28.14 15.93 7.40
N THR A 249 28.67 14.89 8.06
CA THR A 249 28.67 13.53 7.54
C THR A 249 27.95 12.57 8.48
N THR A 250 26.92 11.90 7.97
CA THR A 250 26.20 10.85 8.68
C THR A 250 26.23 9.56 7.87
N ILE A 251 26.56 8.45 8.54
CA ILE A 251 26.47 7.09 7.99
C ILE A 251 25.38 6.37 8.77
N GLY A 252 24.41 5.79 8.07
CA GLY A 252 23.34 5.02 8.67
C GLY A 252 23.42 3.56 8.21
N VAL A 253 23.20 2.63 9.14
CA VAL A 253 22.97 1.21 8.86
C VAL A 253 21.63 0.85 9.47
N SER A 254 20.76 0.24 8.68
CA SER A 254 19.42 -0.14 9.13
C SER A 254 19.01 -1.50 8.61
N THR A 255 18.17 -2.15 9.37
CA THR A 255 17.47 -3.38 8.97
C THR A 255 16.03 -3.30 9.39
N ASN A 256 15.16 -3.89 8.62
CA ASN A 256 13.78 -4.15 8.98
C ASN A 256 13.32 -5.49 8.40
N GLY A 257 12.28 -6.03 8.97
CA GLY A 257 11.72 -7.27 8.46
C GLY A 257 10.37 -7.56 9.07
N ASN A 258 9.70 -8.52 8.46
CA ASN A 258 8.41 -9.01 8.86
C ASN A 258 8.37 -10.52 8.80
N ILE A 259 7.74 -11.16 9.79
CA ILE A 259 7.39 -12.58 9.80
C ILE A 259 5.88 -12.63 9.91
N PHE A 260 5.26 -13.21 8.90
CA PHE A 260 3.80 -13.36 8.79
C PHE A 260 3.46 -14.84 8.73
N HIS A 261 2.49 -15.24 9.52
CA HIS A 261 1.82 -16.53 9.44
C HIS A 261 0.32 -16.28 9.37
N GLY A 262 -0.36 -16.92 8.43
CA GLY A 262 -1.80 -16.79 8.27
C GLY A 262 -2.40 -18.01 7.62
N GLU A 263 -3.52 -18.43 8.16
CA GLU A 263 -4.34 -19.50 7.61
C GLU A 263 -5.53 -18.87 6.87
N ASN A 264 -6.13 -19.61 5.96
CA ASN A 264 -7.42 -19.27 5.39
C ASN A 264 -8.24 -20.54 5.26
N GLU A 265 -9.42 -20.54 5.83
CA GLU A 265 -10.42 -21.57 5.67
C GLU A 265 -11.61 -20.97 4.93
N GLY A 266 -11.79 -21.40 3.69
CA GLY A 266 -12.87 -20.96 2.80
C GLY A 266 -13.82 -22.10 2.50
N ASP A 267 -15.10 -21.89 2.76
CA ASP A 267 -16.20 -22.78 2.49
C ASP A 267 -17.09 -22.14 1.43
N MET A 268 -17.38 -22.86 0.34
CA MET A 268 -18.15 -22.34 -0.80
C MET A 268 -19.18 -23.35 -1.28
N ASP A 269 -20.44 -22.95 -1.25
CA ASP A 269 -21.55 -23.66 -1.86
C ASP A 269 -21.88 -23.06 -3.23
N SER A 270 -21.97 -23.92 -4.23
CA SER A 270 -22.30 -23.56 -5.61
C SER A 270 -23.56 -24.31 -6.08
N SER A 271 -24.44 -23.62 -6.79
CA SER A 271 -25.62 -24.21 -7.39
C SER A 271 -25.80 -23.80 -8.85
N PHE A 272 -26.20 -24.76 -9.70
CA PHE A 272 -26.42 -24.56 -11.12
C PHE A 272 -27.90 -24.76 -11.45
N SER A 273 -28.45 -23.88 -12.27
CA SER A 273 -29.81 -23.97 -12.79
C SER A 273 -29.90 -23.42 -14.21
N LEU A 274 -30.74 -24.00 -15.06
CA LEU A 274 -31.07 -23.38 -16.35
C LEU A 274 -32.01 -22.21 -16.17
N TYR A 275 -31.63 -21.04 -16.69
CA TYR A 275 -32.44 -19.81 -16.59
C TYR A 275 -33.67 -19.93 -17.51
N PRO A 276 -34.90 -19.57 -17.09
CA PRO A 276 -35.23 -18.86 -15.85
C PRO A 276 -35.59 -19.73 -14.64
N GLN A 277 -35.29 -21.05 -14.68
CA GLN A 277 -35.58 -21.95 -13.56
C GLN A 277 -34.82 -21.52 -12.29
N THR A 278 -35.42 -21.73 -11.13
CA THR A 278 -34.82 -21.39 -9.82
C THR A 278 -34.35 -22.62 -9.05
N ALA A 279 -34.93 -23.82 -9.35
CA ALA A 279 -34.47 -25.04 -8.73
C ALA A 279 -33.11 -25.47 -9.33
N PRO A 280 -32.13 -25.82 -8.51
CA PRO A 280 -30.84 -26.26 -9.00
C PRO A 280 -30.89 -27.63 -9.63
N ASP A 281 -30.19 -27.82 -10.76
CA ASP A 281 -29.97 -29.09 -11.42
C ASP A 281 -28.78 -29.84 -10.82
N SER A 282 -27.81 -29.09 -10.29
CA SER A 282 -26.63 -29.64 -9.63
C SER A 282 -26.06 -28.66 -8.57
N THR A 283 -25.34 -29.23 -7.62
CA THR A 283 -24.66 -28.49 -6.58
C THR A 283 -23.19 -28.90 -6.47
N ALA A 284 -22.36 -28.00 -6.04
CA ALA A 284 -20.98 -28.29 -5.67
C ALA A 284 -20.65 -27.61 -4.34
N HIS A 285 -19.85 -28.27 -3.53
CA HIS A 285 -19.30 -27.77 -2.29
C HIS A 285 -17.77 -27.80 -2.41
N THR A 286 -17.11 -26.69 -2.09
CA THR A 286 -15.66 -26.56 -2.12
C THR A 286 -15.15 -26.09 -0.78
N LEU A 287 -14.25 -26.85 -0.16
CA LEU A 287 -13.46 -26.44 0.99
C LEU A 287 -12.05 -26.10 0.53
N ASN A 288 -11.59 -24.88 0.80
CA ASN A 288 -10.25 -24.39 0.42
C ASN A 288 -9.50 -23.98 1.70
N LEU A 289 -8.46 -24.74 2.05
CA LEU A 289 -7.60 -24.51 3.19
C LEU A 289 -6.22 -24.05 2.71
N ASN A 290 -5.78 -22.92 3.21
CA ASN A 290 -4.43 -22.41 2.90
C ASN A 290 -3.69 -22.13 4.20
N ASP A 291 -2.42 -22.55 4.27
CA ASP A 291 -1.47 -22.18 5.30
C ASP A 291 -0.33 -21.39 4.64
N ARG A 292 -0.09 -20.17 5.13
CA ARG A 292 0.81 -19.20 4.50
C ARG A 292 1.86 -18.70 5.47
N HIS A 293 3.11 -18.95 5.14
CA HIS A 293 4.28 -18.43 5.84
C HIS A 293 5.02 -17.43 4.94
N LYS A 294 5.16 -16.20 5.37
CA LYS A 294 5.87 -15.17 4.61
C LYS A 294 6.90 -14.48 5.48
N THR A 295 8.10 -14.32 4.95
CA THR A 295 9.17 -13.57 5.61
C THR A 295 9.71 -12.51 4.69
N ASN A 296 9.98 -11.35 5.25
CA ASN A 296 10.61 -10.24 4.57
C ASN A 296 11.78 -9.76 5.42
N PHE A 297 12.92 -9.59 4.81
CA PHE A 297 14.11 -9.01 5.40
C PHE A 297 14.64 -7.91 4.50
N SER A 298 14.94 -6.74 5.03
CA SER A 298 15.71 -5.75 4.31
C SER A 298 16.83 -5.17 5.16
N GLY A 299 17.95 -4.87 4.51
CA GLY A 299 19.09 -4.21 5.11
C GLY A 299 19.60 -3.10 4.21
N GLY A 300 20.08 -2.00 4.79
CA GLY A 300 20.57 -0.89 4.00
C GLY A 300 21.65 -0.09 4.68
N ILE A 301 22.51 0.50 3.86
CA ILE A 301 23.57 1.45 4.27
C ILE A 301 23.27 2.76 3.57
N SER A 302 23.39 3.88 4.29
CA SER A 302 23.20 5.22 3.77
C SER A 302 24.34 6.14 4.19
N LEU A 303 24.67 7.09 3.31
CA LEU A 303 25.64 8.16 3.56
C LEU A 303 24.98 9.48 3.17
N THR A 304 24.95 10.43 4.09
CA THR A 304 24.60 11.82 3.80
C THR A 304 25.80 12.71 4.12
N HIS A 305 26.24 13.51 3.15
CA HIS A 305 27.32 14.49 3.35
C HIS A 305 26.87 15.89 2.90
N ARG A 306 26.98 16.85 3.80
CA ARG A 306 26.70 18.27 3.55
C ARG A 306 28.02 19.01 3.35
N PHE A 307 28.24 19.51 2.12
CA PHE A 307 29.52 20.16 1.77
C PHE A 307 29.67 21.56 2.38
N ASP A 308 28.55 22.27 2.50
CA ASP A 308 28.52 23.66 2.93
C ASP A 308 27.25 24.03 3.71
N SER A 309 27.18 25.29 4.15
CA SER A 309 26.01 25.85 4.84
C SER A 309 24.91 26.33 3.89
N VAL A 310 25.17 26.44 2.59
CA VAL A 310 24.21 26.86 1.57
C VAL A 310 23.23 25.71 1.27
N GLY A 311 23.65 24.46 1.54
CA GLY A 311 22.78 23.29 1.43
C GLY A 311 23.14 22.35 0.29
N LYS A 312 24.41 22.36 -0.16
CA LYS A 312 24.92 21.35 -1.08
C LYS A 312 25.05 20.02 -0.36
N VAL A 313 24.33 18.97 -0.86
CA VAL A 313 24.21 17.68 -0.18
C VAL A 313 24.43 16.56 -1.17
N LEU A 314 25.17 15.54 -0.74
CA LEU A 314 25.28 14.22 -1.34
C LEU A 314 24.54 13.21 -0.47
N ASP A 315 23.61 12.48 -1.05
CA ASP A 315 22.96 11.31 -0.45
C ASP A 315 23.30 10.09 -1.29
N ALA A 316 23.82 9.03 -0.65
CA ALA A 316 24.07 7.75 -1.28
C ALA A 316 23.46 6.64 -0.42
N SER A 317 22.86 5.63 -1.05
CA SER A 317 22.38 4.45 -0.34
C SER A 317 22.55 3.18 -1.17
N PHE A 318 22.68 2.08 -0.44
CA PHE A 318 22.60 0.73 -0.96
C PHE A 318 21.64 -0.07 -0.11
N ASP A 319 20.69 -0.74 -0.72
CA ASP A 319 19.63 -1.51 -0.07
C ASP A 319 19.57 -2.92 -0.64
N TYR A 320 19.37 -3.89 0.23
CA TYR A 320 19.08 -5.28 -0.08
C TYR A 320 17.72 -5.66 0.51
N LEU A 321 16.92 -6.39 -0.24
CA LEU A 321 15.66 -6.96 0.23
C LEU A 321 15.58 -8.42 -0.22
N ASN A 322 15.18 -9.29 0.72
CA ASN A 322 14.76 -10.66 0.44
C ASN A 322 13.31 -10.84 0.92
N PHE A 323 12.48 -11.41 0.08
CA PHE A 323 11.13 -11.83 0.40
C PHE A 323 11.00 -13.31 0.07
N HIS A 324 10.47 -14.07 1.02
CA HIS A 324 10.19 -15.50 0.88
C HIS A 324 8.75 -15.77 1.26
N SER A 325 8.06 -16.57 0.45
CA SER A 325 6.69 -17.03 0.65
C SER A 325 6.62 -18.54 0.49
N ASP A 326 5.94 -19.20 1.39
CA ASP A 326 5.63 -20.62 1.38
C ASP A 326 4.14 -20.77 1.68
N GLU A 327 3.39 -21.42 0.79
CA GLU A 327 1.94 -21.57 0.90
C GLU A 327 1.55 -23.02 0.58
N ASP A 328 0.97 -23.69 1.58
CA ASP A 328 0.35 -24.99 1.45
C ASP A 328 -1.15 -24.81 1.22
N GLN A 329 -1.64 -25.28 0.08
CA GLN A 329 -3.05 -25.25 -0.30
C GLN A 329 -3.65 -26.66 -0.29
N PHE A 330 -4.84 -26.81 0.29
CA PHE A 330 -5.65 -28.03 0.17
C PHE A 330 -7.04 -27.68 -0.27
N ILE A 331 -7.49 -28.25 -1.38
CA ILE A 331 -8.83 -28.06 -1.94
C ILE A 331 -9.55 -29.40 -1.95
N TYR A 332 -10.74 -29.43 -1.37
CA TYR A 332 -11.66 -30.55 -1.45
C TYR A 332 -12.93 -30.10 -2.16
N ASN A 333 -13.36 -30.88 -3.15
CA ASN A 333 -14.57 -30.63 -3.92
C ASN A 333 -15.52 -31.81 -3.84
N SER A 334 -16.80 -31.53 -3.66
CA SER A 334 -17.89 -32.49 -3.77
C SER A 334 -18.93 -31.95 -4.76
N PHE A 335 -19.20 -32.66 -5.79
CA PHE A 335 -20.20 -32.34 -6.82
C PHE A 335 -21.34 -33.33 -6.78
N ARG A 336 -22.59 -32.87 -6.82
CA ARG A 336 -23.80 -33.68 -6.86
C ARG A 336 -24.74 -33.20 -7.96
N ASN A 337 -25.07 -34.10 -8.88
CA ASN A 337 -26.12 -33.88 -9.85
C ASN A 337 -27.46 -34.29 -9.24
N LEU A 338 -28.39 -33.34 -9.11
CA LEU A 338 -29.68 -33.56 -8.45
C LEU A 338 -30.71 -34.28 -9.34
N ILE A 339 -30.49 -34.34 -10.66
CA ILE A 339 -31.38 -34.99 -11.61
C ILE A 339 -31.14 -36.52 -11.61
N ASN A 340 -29.88 -36.94 -11.75
CA ASN A 340 -29.51 -38.36 -11.82
C ASN A 340 -28.85 -38.89 -10.54
N GLN A 341 -28.76 -38.09 -9.49
CA GLN A 341 -28.17 -38.41 -8.18
C GLN A 341 -26.68 -38.84 -8.24
N ALA A 342 -25.99 -38.53 -9.33
CA ALA A 342 -24.58 -38.85 -9.45
C ALA A 342 -23.75 -37.93 -8.54
N GLU A 343 -22.79 -38.48 -7.80
CA GLU A 343 -21.86 -37.78 -6.93
C GLU A 343 -20.43 -38.00 -7.41
N ARG A 344 -19.63 -36.94 -7.30
CA ARG A 344 -18.19 -36.99 -7.57
C ARG A 344 -17.46 -36.17 -6.50
N GLN A 345 -16.35 -36.71 -6.03
CA GLN A 345 -15.46 -36.02 -5.10
C GLN A 345 -14.05 -36.01 -5.68
N ASP A 346 -13.35 -34.91 -5.46
CA ASP A 346 -11.93 -34.77 -5.79
C ASP A 346 -11.21 -33.95 -4.71
N SER A 347 -9.90 -34.11 -4.67
CA SER A 347 -9.07 -33.34 -3.77
C SER A 347 -7.77 -32.99 -4.48
N MET A 348 -7.25 -31.80 -4.16
CA MET A 348 -5.99 -31.28 -4.69
C MET A 348 -5.14 -30.75 -3.55
N ARG A 349 -3.82 -30.87 -3.69
CA ARG A 349 -2.84 -30.18 -2.85
C ARG A 349 -1.91 -29.36 -3.72
N GLY A 350 -1.60 -28.14 -3.27
CA GLY A 350 -0.62 -27.24 -3.86
C GLY A 350 0.46 -26.90 -2.84
N ASP A 351 1.73 -26.98 -3.24
CA ASP A 351 2.87 -26.44 -2.53
C ASP A 351 3.43 -25.31 -3.40
N ILE A 352 3.30 -24.06 -2.94
CA ILE A 352 3.57 -22.86 -3.72
C ILE A 352 4.64 -22.04 -3.00
N LYS A 353 5.81 -21.92 -3.64
CA LYS A 353 6.97 -21.22 -3.09
C LYS A 353 7.36 -20.03 -3.95
N GLY A 354 7.74 -18.95 -3.30
CA GLY A 354 8.23 -17.75 -3.95
C GLY A 354 9.43 -17.16 -3.22
N ASN A 355 10.44 -16.75 -3.98
CA ASN A 355 11.60 -16.06 -3.45
C ASN A 355 11.96 -14.86 -4.33
N ILE A 356 12.11 -13.68 -3.70
CA ILE A 356 12.49 -12.43 -4.37
C ILE A 356 13.73 -11.88 -3.69
N ASN A 357 14.77 -11.62 -4.48
CA ASN A 357 15.96 -10.91 -4.05
C ASN A 357 16.07 -9.61 -4.83
N LEU A 358 16.26 -8.49 -4.12
CA LEU A 358 16.40 -7.18 -4.73
C LEU A 358 17.64 -6.48 -4.17
N TYR A 359 18.41 -5.87 -5.06
CA TYR A 359 19.54 -5.01 -4.76
C TYR A 359 19.29 -3.65 -5.41
N ALA A 360 19.44 -2.56 -4.65
CA ALA A 360 19.27 -1.21 -5.19
C ALA A 360 20.36 -0.28 -4.65
N GLY A 361 21.01 0.46 -5.53
CA GLY A 361 21.97 1.50 -5.20
C GLY A 361 21.55 2.82 -5.83
N GLN A 362 21.69 3.93 -5.09
CA GLN A 362 21.42 5.25 -5.62
C GLN A 362 22.39 6.30 -5.06
N ILE A 363 22.65 7.32 -5.86
CA ILE A 363 23.43 8.49 -5.50
C ILE A 363 22.64 9.72 -5.97
N ASN A 364 22.38 10.65 -5.06
CA ASN A 364 21.68 11.89 -5.34
C ASN A 364 22.53 13.08 -4.89
N MET A 365 22.53 14.14 -5.66
CA MET A 365 23.27 15.37 -5.40
C MET A 365 22.33 16.55 -5.52
N LYS A 366 22.37 17.43 -4.54
CA LYS A 366 21.65 18.72 -4.52
C LYS A 366 22.66 19.85 -4.56
N PHE A 367 22.48 20.76 -5.51
CA PHE A 367 23.32 21.94 -5.73
C PHE A 367 22.44 23.19 -5.65
N PRO A 368 22.30 23.84 -4.47
CA PRO A 368 21.70 25.16 -4.40
C PRO A 368 22.72 26.22 -4.86
N PHE A 369 22.23 27.23 -5.58
CA PHE A 369 23.01 28.36 -6.07
C PHE A 369 22.59 29.63 -5.32
N GLU A 370 23.48 30.62 -5.24
CA GLU A 370 23.24 31.88 -4.54
C GLU A 370 22.06 32.69 -5.09
N ASN A 371 21.76 32.53 -6.38
CA ASN A 371 20.62 33.18 -7.03
C ASN A 371 19.25 32.52 -6.73
N GLY A 372 19.22 31.55 -5.80
CA GLY A 372 18.01 30.83 -5.41
C GLY A 372 17.65 29.64 -6.31
N TRP A 373 18.43 29.35 -7.32
CA TRP A 373 18.26 28.15 -8.13
C TRP A 373 18.76 26.92 -7.38
N VAL A 374 18.10 25.79 -7.62
CA VAL A 374 18.51 24.49 -7.08
C VAL A 374 18.57 23.48 -8.22
N LEU A 375 19.71 22.84 -8.38
CA LEU A 375 19.87 21.71 -9.31
C LEU A 375 19.95 20.41 -8.49
N ASN A 376 19.11 19.44 -8.84
CA ASN A 376 19.18 18.07 -8.33
C ASN A 376 19.60 17.15 -9.46
N ALA A 377 20.50 16.23 -9.19
CA ALA A 377 20.90 15.20 -10.15
C ALA A 377 21.16 13.89 -9.41
N GLY A 378 20.95 12.77 -10.07
CA GLY A 378 21.25 11.50 -9.46
C GLY A 378 21.21 10.33 -10.43
N VAL A 379 21.73 9.21 -9.94
CA VAL A 379 21.72 7.93 -10.62
C VAL A 379 21.22 6.84 -9.68
N LYS A 380 20.52 5.85 -10.23
CA LYS A 380 20.02 4.68 -9.53
C LYS A 380 20.21 3.43 -10.38
N SER A 381 20.58 2.34 -9.75
CA SER A 381 20.59 1.01 -10.34
C SER A 381 19.85 0.05 -9.42
N SER A 382 18.99 -0.79 -9.97
CA SER A 382 18.35 -1.87 -9.24
C SER A 382 18.39 -3.18 -10.02
N TYR A 383 18.51 -4.27 -9.28
CA TYR A 383 18.49 -5.62 -9.82
C TYR A 383 17.56 -6.48 -8.97
N VAL A 384 16.66 -7.18 -9.65
CA VAL A 384 15.70 -8.10 -9.02
C VAL A 384 15.88 -9.48 -9.63
N SER A 385 15.83 -10.51 -8.77
CA SER A 385 15.71 -11.91 -9.16
C SER A 385 14.54 -12.55 -8.43
N ILE A 386 13.68 -13.22 -9.17
CA ILE A 386 12.49 -13.91 -8.68
C ILE A 386 12.56 -15.35 -9.12
N ASP A 387 12.27 -16.24 -8.19
CA ASP A 387 12.15 -17.67 -8.44
C ASP A 387 10.90 -18.16 -7.72
N ASN A 388 9.92 -18.66 -8.49
CA ASN A 388 8.65 -19.21 -8.01
C ASN A 388 8.49 -20.65 -8.49
N GLU A 389 7.92 -21.48 -7.63
CA GLU A 389 7.58 -22.86 -7.90
C GLU A 389 6.17 -23.14 -7.42
N ALA A 390 5.37 -23.84 -8.20
CA ALA A 390 4.05 -24.32 -7.83
C ALA A 390 3.96 -25.81 -8.18
N LEU A 391 3.79 -26.64 -7.17
CA LEU A 391 3.67 -28.09 -7.30
C LEU A 391 2.24 -28.50 -6.92
N TYR A 392 1.51 -29.08 -7.86
CA TYR A 392 0.14 -29.54 -7.64
C TYR A 392 0.03 -31.04 -7.79
N VAL A 393 -0.70 -31.67 -6.89
CA VAL A 393 -1.06 -33.08 -6.93
C VAL A 393 -2.55 -33.26 -6.76
N ASN A 394 -3.17 -34.11 -7.61
CA ASN A 394 -4.58 -34.45 -7.56
C ASN A 394 -4.76 -35.84 -6.98
N ARG A 395 -5.84 -36.06 -6.24
CA ARG A 395 -6.25 -37.37 -5.75
C ARG A 395 -7.20 -38.01 -6.74
N ILE A 396 -6.69 -39.02 -7.49
CA ILE A 396 -7.44 -39.79 -8.47
C ILE A 396 -7.52 -41.23 -7.96
N GLN A 397 -8.73 -41.82 -7.85
CA GLN A 397 -8.95 -43.20 -7.41
C GLN A 397 -8.19 -43.57 -6.12
N ASN A 398 -8.22 -42.68 -5.13
CA ASN A 398 -7.49 -42.80 -3.84
C ASN A 398 -5.95 -42.73 -3.91
N ALA A 399 -5.33 -42.43 -5.03
CA ALA A 399 -3.89 -42.21 -5.17
C ALA A 399 -3.62 -40.75 -5.52
N TRP A 400 -2.55 -40.19 -4.96
CA TRP A 400 -2.06 -38.87 -5.31
C TRP A 400 -1.15 -38.95 -6.54
N SER A 401 -1.41 -38.13 -7.54
CA SER A 401 -0.59 -38.01 -8.75
C SER A 401 -0.31 -36.55 -9.07
N SER A 402 0.86 -36.27 -9.64
CA SER A 402 1.22 -34.93 -10.06
C SER A 402 0.24 -34.41 -11.12
N ASP A 403 -0.19 -33.16 -10.97
CA ASP A 403 -0.89 -32.41 -12.01
C ASP A 403 0.13 -31.67 -12.87
N GLU A 404 0.49 -32.29 -14.01
CA GLU A 404 1.50 -31.71 -14.92
C GLU A 404 1.04 -30.40 -15.57
N GLY A 405 -0.28 -30.15 -15.65
CA GLY A 405 -0.85 -28.92 -16.22
C GLY A 405 -0.76 -27.71 -15.28
N LEU A 406 -0.73 -27.95 -13.98
CA LEU A 406 -0.67 -26.93 -12.95
C LEU A 406 0.74 -26.78 -12.34
N THR A 407 1.55 -27.86 -12.36
CA THR A 407 2.91 -27.87 -11.83
C THR A 407 3.86 -27.13 -12.76
N GLN A 408 4.47 -26.05 -12.22
CA GLN A 408 5.36 -25.21 -13.01
C GLN A 408 6.32 -24.38 -12.17
N GLY A 409 7.43 -23.98 -12.78
CA GLY A 409 8.39 -23.04 -12.24
C GLY A 409 8.42 -21.75 -13.06
N PHE A 410 8.69 -20.63 -12.42
CA PHE A 410 8.85 -19.34 -13.06
C PHE A 410 10.05 -18.60 -12.48
N SER A 411 10.98 -18.20 -13.33
CA SER A 411 12.10 -17.34 -12.94
C SER A 411 12.09 -16.05 -13.74
N TYR A 412 12.38 -14.91 -13.05
CA TYR A 412 12.40 -13.59 -13.67
C TYR A 412 13.55 -12.77 -13.11
N LYS A 413 14.27 -12.10 -14.00
CA LYS A 413 15.37 -11.20 -13.64
C LYS A 413 15.20 -9.88 -14.35
N GLU A 414 15.31 -8.79 -13.59
CA GLU A 414 15.18 -7.42 -14.13
C GLU A 414 16.30 -6.54 -13.63
N ASN A 415 16.80 -5.68 -14.50
CA ASN A 415 17.76 -4.64 -14.18
C ASN A 415 17.25 -3.29 -14.71
N ILE A 416 17.13 -2.30 -13.82
CA ILE A 416 16.72 -0.93 -14.15
C ILE A 416 17.86 0.01 -13.76
N ASN A 417 18.38 0.74 -14.75
CA ASN A 417 19.37 1.80 -14.54
C ASN A 417 18.74 3.13 -14.92
N ALA A 418 18.84 4.11 -14.03
CA ALA A 418 18.22 5.41 -14.20
C ALA A 418 19.20 6.55 -13.91
N ALA A 419 19.02 7.65 -14.63
CA ALA A 419 19.67 8.92 -14.35
C ALA A 419 18.64 10.03 -14.44
N TYR A 420 18.76 11.05 -13.59
CA TYR A 420 17.86 12.20 -13.65
C TYR A 420 18.60 13.51 -13.39
N ILE A 421 18.02 14.58 -13.92
CA ILE A 421 18.37 15.96 -13.65
C ILE A 421 17.09 16.76 -13.43
N GLU A 422 17.08 17.68 -12.46
CA GLU A 422 15.92 18.50 -12.13
C GLU A 422 16.39 19.87 -11.67
N GLY A 423 15.87 20.92 -12.30
CA GLY A 423 16.10 22.31 -11.94
C GLY A 423 14.88 22.91 -11.25
N ASN A 424 15.10 23.66 -10.17
CA ASN A 424 14.09 24.44 -9.48
C ASN A 424 14.56 25.91 -9.47
N ALA A 425 13.71 26.83 -9.92
CA ALA A 425 14.03 28.24 -10.02
C ALA A 425 12.82 29.09 -9.63
N ARG A 426 13.06 30.25 -9.05
CA ARG A 426 12.06 31.27 -8.84
C ARG A 426 12.41 32.51 -9.67
N LEU A 427 11.47 32.90 -10.54
CA LEU A 427 11.59 34.02 -11.49
C LEU A 427 10.49 35.06 -11.13
N GLY A 428 10.77 35.92 -10.15
CA GLY A 428 9.77 36.79 -9.59
C GLY A 428 8.63 36.00 -8.90
N GLU A 429 7.43 36.16 -9.39
CA GLU A 429 6.24 35.43 -8.89
C GLU A 429 6.08 34.02 -9.50
N LEU A 430 6.87 33.68 -10.51
CA LEU A 430 6.84 32.38 -11.15
C LEU A 430 7.89 31.45 -10.54
N SER A 431 7.43 30.31 -9.98
CA SER A 431 8.28 29.17 -9.60
C SER A 431 8.24 28.12 -10.69
N VAL A 432 9.39 27.64 -11.11
CA VAL A 432 9.56 26.64 -12.15
C VAL A 432 10.31 25.46 -11.60
N GLN A 433 9.74 24.26 -11.70
CA GLN A 433 10.44 23.00 -11.51
C GLN A 433 10.38 22.24 -12.82
N ALA A 434 11.53 21.87 -13.35
CA ALA A 434 11.62 21.08 -14.58
C ALA A 434 12.64 19.97 -14.41
N GLY A 435 12.26 18.77 -14.75
CA GLY A 435 13.10 17.58 -14.60
C GLY A 435 12.97 16.61 -15.75
N LEU A 436 14.03 15.87 -16.00
CA LEU A 436 14.08 14.80 -16.98
C LEU A 436 14.73 13.58 -16.34
N ARG A 437 14.08 12.43 -16.46
CA ARG A 437 14.60 11.14 -16.03
C ARG A 437 14.67 10.19 -17.22
N LEU A 438 15.79 9.51 -17.34
CA LEU A 438 16.06 8.44 -18.32
C LEU A 438 16.09 7.12 -17.57
N GLU A 439 15.36 6.12 -18.03
CA GLU A 439 15.43 4.76 -17.49
C GLU A 439 15.73 3.75 -18.61
N ASN A 440 16.73 2.89 -18.35
CA ASN A 440 17.08 1.74 -19.17
C ASN A 440 16.66 0.48 -18.42
N THR A 441 15.67 -0.24 -18.92
CA THR A 441 15.14 -1.48 -18.33
C THR A 441 15.50 -2.66 -19.21
N ARG A 442 16.03 -3.72 -18.59
CA ARG A 442 16.28 -5.02 -19.24
C ARG A 442 15.71 -6.10 -18.37
N TYR A 443 14.94 -7.01 -18.95
CA TYR A 443 14.43 -8.16 -18.21
C TYR A 443 14.48 -9.44 -19.02
N LYS A 444 14.52 -10.57 -18.30
CA LYS A 444 14.45 -11.92 -18.84
C LYS A 444 13.63 -12.78 -17.91
N GLY A 445 12.64 -13.51 -18.47
CA GLY A 445 11.83 -14.49 -17.76
C GLY A 445 11.93 -15.87 -18.41
N ARG A 446 11.71 -16.91 -17.61
CA ARG A 446 11.60 -18.32 -18.06
C ARG A 446 10.49 -18.99 -17.27
N GLN A 447 9.62 -19.66 -17.99
CA GLN A 447 8.61 -20.56 -17.46
C GLN A 447 9.06 -21.99 -17.78
N THR A 448 9.04 -22.87 -16.77
CA THR A 448 9.31 -24.30 -16.88
C THR A 448 8.06 -25.05 -16.46
N ALA A 449 7.48 -25.83 -17.38
CA ALA A 449 6.37 -26.74 -17.11
C ALA A 449 6.57 -27.98 -17.97
N VAL A 450 5.97 -29.10 -17.60
CA VAL A 450 6.08 -30.37 -18.37
C VAL A 450 5.64 -30.18 -19.81
N ALA A 451 4.57 -29.41 -20.03
CA ALA A 451 4.00 -29.18 -21.36
C ALA A 451 4.62 -27.97 -22.10
N CYS A 452 5.37 -27.10 -21.42
CA CYS A 452 5.88 -25.84 -21.99
C CYS A 452 7.12 -25.34 -21.26
N ASP A 453 8.23 -25.27 -21.96
CA ASP A 453 9.42 -24.52 -21.51
C ASP A 453 9.60 -23.31 -22.43
N SER A 454 9.35 -22.12 -21.91
CA SER A 454 9.39 -20.88 -22.68
C SER A 454 10.23 -19.80 -21.99
N SER A 455 10.89 -18.99 -22.78
CA SER A 455 11.64 -17.85 -22.27
C SER A 455 11.29 -16.59 -23.05
N PHE A 456 11.29 -15.46 -22.35
CA PHE A 456 11.05 -14.14 -22.94
C PHE A 456 12.04 -13.13 -22.38
N SER A 457 12.33 -12.10 -23.16
CA SER A 457 13.19 -10.99 -22.74
C SER A 457 12.82 -9.74 -23.50
N ASP A 458 13.01 -8.59 -22.88
CA ASP A 458 12.82 -7.29 -23.54
C ASP A 458 13.81 -6.26 -23.01
N HIS A 459 13.96 -5.17 -23.75
CA HIS A 459 14.82 -4.06 -23.41
C HIS A 459 14.17 -2.75 -23.86
N SER A 460 14.13 -1.77 -22.96
CA SER A 460 13.60 -0.44 -23.28
C SER A 460 14.47 0.67 -22.71
N ILE A 461 14.47 1.81 -23.42
CA ILE A 461 15.01 3.08 -22.94
C ILE A 461 13.89 4.09 -23.02
N ASP A 462 13.53 4.67 -21.88
CA ASP A 462 12.37 5.53 -21.74
C ASP A 462 12.74 6.87 -21.09
N LEU A 463 12.11 7.96 -21.58
CA LEU A 463 12.26 9.32 -21.08
C LEU A 463 11.01 9.74 -20.33
N PHE A 464 11.20 10.34 -19.15
CA PHE A 464 10.15 10.79 -18.24
C PHE A 464 10.35 12.27 -17.89
N PRO A 465 9.83 13.19 -18.72
CA PRO A 465 9.80 14.62 -18.40
C PRO A 465 8.80 14.94 -17.31
N THR A 466 9.13 15.92 -16.48
CA THR A 466 8.26 16.47 -15.42
C THR A 466 8.41 17.98 -15.40
N VAL A 467 7.31 18.72 -15.42
CA VAL A 467 7.31 20.19 -15.33
C VAL A 467 6.19 20.62 -14.36
N LEU A 468 6.53 21.46 -13.40
CA LEU A 468 5.60 22.16 -12.53
C LEU A 468 5.88 23.66 -12.63
N LEU A 469 4.88 24.41 -13.04
CA LEU A 469 4.88 25.87 -13.06
C LEU A 469 3.92 26.34 -11.98
N GLU A 470 4.35 27.23 -11.10
CA GLU A 470 3.51 27.83 -10.06
C GLU A 470 3.66 29.35 -10.12
N TYR A 471 2.58 30.04 -10.33
CA TYR A 471 2.52 31.51 -10.37
C TYR A 471 1.80 32.04 -9.12
N ALA A 472 2.49 32.86 -8.33
CA ALA A 472 1.94 33.48 -7.12
C ALA A 472 1.07 34.69 -7.51
N LEU A 473 -0.17 34.69 -7.03
CA LEU A 473 -1.17 35.76 -7.19
C LEU A 473 -1.49 36.36 -5.82
N GLY A 474 -0.53 37.08 -5.24
CA GLY A 474 -0.57 37.48 -3.83
C GLY A 474 -0.52 36.26 -2.91
N GLU A 475 -1.55 36.04 -2.10
CA GLU A 475 -1.67 34.86 -1.23
C GLU A 475 -2.21 33.61 -1.96
N ASN A 476 -2.62 33.74 -3.24
CA ASN A 476 -3.15 32.65 -4.04
C ASN A 476 -2.09 32.11 -4.99
N LYS A 477 -2.30 30.89 -5.52
CA LYS A 477 -1.36 30.26 -6.44
C LYS A 477 -2.09 29.58 -7.58
N LEU A 478 -1.61 29.80 -8.80
CA LEU A 478 -2.04 29.07 -9.99
C LEU A 478 -0.91 28.13 -10.40
N SER A 479 -1.20 26.82 -10.55
CA SER A 479 -0.16 25.84 -10.89
C SER A 479 -0.57 25.02 -12.10
N LEU A 480 0.40 24.75 -12.97
CA LEU A 480 0.28 23.83 -14.12
C LEU A 480 1.33 22.74 -13.99
N PHE A 481 0.89 21.50 -13.96
CA PHE A 481 1.76 20.32 -13.91
C PHE A 481 1.60 19.48 -15.17
N TYR A 482 2.72 19.01 -15.69
CA TYR A 482 2.80 17.93 -16.67
C TYR A 482 3.85 16.92 -16.22
N GLY A 483 3.52 15.62 -16.31
CA GLY A 483 4.48 14.55 -16.01
C GLY A 483 4.14 13.26 -16.73
N LYS A 484 5.16 12.64 -17.32
CA LYS A 484 5.06 11.31 -17.90
C LYS A 484 5.55 10.26 -16.92
N ARG A 485 4.80 9.17 -16.79
CA ARG A 485 5.06 8.08 -15.83
C ARG A 485 4.95 6.72 -16.50
N ILE A 486 5.45 5.70 -15.83
CA ILE A 486 5.36 4.29 -16.25
C ILE A 486 4.80 3.46 -15.09
N ASN A 487 4.01 2.45 -15.40
CA ASN A 487 3.71 1.39 -14.45
C ASN A 487 4.12 0.06 -15.11
N ARG A 488 5.02 -0.64 -14.44
CA ARG A 488 5.48 -1.95 -14.87
C ARG A 488 4.55 -3.01 -14.33
N PRO A 489 4.35 -4.13 -15.04
CA PRO A 489 3.59 -5.26 -14.47
C PRO A 489 4.14 -5.64 -13.10
N ASN A 490 3.25 -5.94 -12.18
CA ASN A 490 3.65 -6.55 -10.93
C ASN A 490 4.25 -7.92 -11.19
N TYR A 491 5.13 -8.38 -10.34
CA TYR A 491 5.77 -9.67 -10.54
C TYR A 491 4.79 -10.84 -10.51
N GLY A 492 3.75 -10.76 -9.67
CA GLY A 492 2.64 -11.71 -9.67
C GLY A 492 1.84 -11.70 -10.98
N ASP A 493 1.64 -10.51 -11.59
CA ASP A 493 0.96 -10.37 -12.87
C ASP A 493 1.73 -11.00 -14.05
N LEU A 494 3.04 -11.18 -13.91
CA LEU A 494 3.88 -11.87 -14.89
C LEU A 494 4.00 -13.38 -14.64
N ASN A 495 3.70 -13.83 -13.40
CA ASN A 495 3.86 -15.23 -13.02
C ASN A 495 2.75 -16.09 -13.68
N PRO A 496 3.07 -17.00 -14.60
CA PRO A 496 2.09 -17.81 -15.28
C PRO A 496 1.51 -18.93 -14.40
N SER A 497 1.99 -19.10 -13.16
CA SER A 497 1.47 -20.10 -12.22
C SER A 497 -0.01 -19.84 -11.96
N THR A 498 -0.80 -20.91 -11.99
CA THR A 498 -2.24 -20.85 -11.80
C THR A 498 -2.56 -20.96 -10.31
N TYR A 499 -3.24 -19.96 -9.77
CA TYR A 499 -3.85 -20.01 -8.45
C TYR A 499 -5.32 -20.39 -8.57
N ILE A 500 -5.78 -21.32 -7.72
CA ILE A 500 -7.11 -21.89 -7.80
C ILE A 500 -7.94 -21.38 -6.63
N PHE A 501 -9.02 -20.63 -6.94
CA PHE A 501 -9.99 -20.21 -5.93
C PHE A 501 -11.04 -21.32 -5.69
N ASP A 502 -11.57 -21.85 -6.78
CA ASP A 502 -12.55 -22.94 -6.82
C ASP A 502 -12.49 -23.65 -8.19
N ASN A 503 -13.39 -24.61 -8.41
CA ASN A 503 -13.46 -25.36 -9.67
C ASN A 503 -13.78 -24.53 -10.92
N TYR A 504 -14.25 -23.29 -10.73
CA TYR A 504 -14.78 -22.44 -11.81
C TYR A 504 -14.01 -21.13 -11.94
N THR A 505 -13.13 -20.80 -10.96
CA THR A 505 -12.40 -19.53 -10.92
C THR A 505 -10.90 -19.77 -10.68
N TYR A 506 -10.11 -19.36 -11.64
CA TYR A 506 -8.65 -19.50 -11.64
C TYR A 506 -8.01 -18.12 -11.89
N GLU A 507 -6.88 -17.84 -11.26
CA GLU A 507 -6.06 -16.66 -11.56
C GLU A 507 -4.68 -17.11 -12.05
N ARG A 508 -4.18 -16.46 -13.10
CA ARG A 508 -2.79 -16.62 -13.57
C ARG A 508 -2.28 -15.34 -14.14
N GLY A 509 -0.99 -15.09 -14.00
CA GLY A 509 -0.33 -13.95 -14.63
C GLY A 509 -0.17 -14.15 -16.15
N ASN A 510 0.31 -13.08 -16.79
CA ASN A 510 0.53 -13.00 -18.24
C ASN A 510 1.95 -12.52 -18.53
N THR A 511 2.80 -13.42 -19.02
CA THR A 511 4.20 -13.12 -19.36
C THR A 511 4.37 -12.14 -20.53
N LEU A 512 3.29 -11.89 -21.30
CA LEU A 512 3.27 -11.00 -22.46
C LEU A 512 2.91 -9.55 -22.12
N LEU A 513 2.63 -9.25 -20.85
CA LEU A 513 2.30 -7.90 -20.41
C LEU A 513 3.38 -6.89 -20.75
N LYS A 514 2.94 -5.75 -21.24
CA LYS A 514 3.79 -4.59 -21.51
C LYS A 514 3.54 -3.49 -20.47
N PRO A 515 4.58 -2.75 -20.09
CA PRO A 515 4.41 -1.59 -19.23
C PRO A 515 3.43 -0.57 -19.82
N GLU A 516 2.56 -0.03 -18.98
CA GLU A 516 1.69 1.08 -19.35
C GLU A 516 2.41 2.41 -19.13
N LYS A 517 2.13 3.40 -19.98
CA LYS A 517 2.72 4.74 -19.90
C LYS A 517 1.60 5.76 -19.81
N THR A 518 1.72 6.68 -18.85
CA THR A 518 0.69 7.68 -18.57
C THR A 518 1.26 9.09 -18.69
N ASP A 519 0.58 9.92 -19.47
CA ASP A 519 0.75 11.36 -19.53
C ASP A 519 -0.27 12.01 -18.60
N ASN A 520 0.19 12.76 -17.59
CA ASN A 520 -0.63 13.46 -16.61
C ASN A 520 -0.52 14.97 -16.81
N LEU A 521 -1.65 15.67 -16.89
CA LEU A 521 -1.74 17.12 -16.94
C LEU A 521 -2.70 17.59 -15.84
N GLU A 522 -2.30 18.56 -15.04
CA GLU A 522 -3.14 19.16 -14.01
C GLU A 522 -3.02 20.67 -14.02
N LEU A 523 -4.15 21.36 -14.05
CA LEU A 523 -4.28 22.79 -13.76
C LEU A 523 -4.90 22.95 -12.38
N SER A 524 -4.27 23.70 -11.48
CA SER A 524 -4.80 23.90 -10.13
C SER A 524 -4.69 25.34 -9.65
N TYR A 525 -5.67 25.74 -8.85
CA TYR A 525 -5.74 27.03 -8.19
C TYR A 525 -5.86 26.82 -6.68
N ALA A 526 -4.92 27.36 -5.91
CA ALA A 526 -4.96 27.36 -4.47
C ALA A 526 -5.36 28.77 -3.98
N PHE A 527 -6.44 28.84 -3.20
CA PHE A 527 -6.88 30.06 -2.55
C PHE A 527 -6.35 30.08 -1.12
N LYS A 528 -5.29 30.86 -0.90
CA LYS A 528 -4.53 30.83 0.34
C LYS A 528 -4.18 29.38 0.69
N ASP A 529 -4.15 29.02 1.97
CA ASP A 529 -4.05 27.64 2.43
C ASP A 529 -5.43 27.03 2.79
N LEU A 530 -6.53 27.69 2.33
CA LEU A 530 -7.90 27.31 2.68
C LEU A 530 -8.45 26.23 1.78
N PHE A 531 -8.25 26.32 0.46
CA PHE A 531 -8.65 25.27 -0.47
C PHE A 531 -7.81 25.25 -1.75
N LYS A 532 -7.74 24.09 -2.37
CA LYS A 532 -7.13 23.87 -3.69
C LYS A 532 -8.18 23.24 -4.61
N ALA A 533 -8.52 23.94 -5.71
CA ALA A 533 -9.30 23.40 -6.81
C ALA A 533 -8.36 22.98 -7.93
N ALA A 534 -8.60 21.83 -8.56
CA ALA A 534 -7.77 21.33 -9.65
C ALA A 534 -8.61 20.61 -10.70
N PHE A 535 -8.16 20.67 -11.94
CA PHE A 535 -8.67 19.87 -13.04
C PHE A 535 -7.57 18.97 -13.56
N LEU A 536 -7.83 17.68 -13.58
CA LEU A 536 -6.89 16.65 -13.95
C LEU A 536 -7.30 16.02 -15.28
N PHE A 537 -6.31 15.74 -16.12
CA PHE A 537 -6.41 14.91 -17.31
C PHE A 537 -5.27 13.88 -17.31
N SER A 538 -5.59 12.61 -17.58
CA SER A 538 -4.61 11.54 -17.72
C SER A 538 -4.94 10.66 -18.91
N TYR A 539 -3.91 10.36 -19.69
CA TYR A 539 -3.97 9.45 -20.81
C TYR A 539 -2.99 8.32 -20.58
N THR A 540 -3.49 7.08 -20.50
CA THR A 540 -2.67 5.87 -20.29
C THR A 540 -2.73 5.00 -21.53
N SER A 541 -1.58 4.76 -22.13
CA SER A 541 -1.42 3.82 -23.23
C SER A 541 -1.09 2.42 -22.71
N LYS A 542 -1.64 1.38 -23.33
CA LYS A 542 -1.48 -0.02 -22.93
C LYS A 542 -1.85 -0.26 -21.46
N ALA A 543 -2.93 0.40 -20.99
CA ALA A 543 -3.38 0.27 -19.62
C ALA A 543 -3.52 -1.20 -19.21
N MET A 544 -2.95 -1.58 -18.07
CA MET A 544 -3.03 -2.93 -17.54
C MET A 544 -4.25 -3.05 -16.62
N VAL A 545 -5.07 -4.05 -16.87
CA VAL A 545 -6.24 -4.35 -16.02
C VAL A 545 -6.40 -5.85 -15.84
N LYS A 546 -6.87 -6.26 -14.66
CA LYS A 546 -7.36 -7.63 -14.45
C LYS A 546 -8.57 -7.83 -15.35
N SER A 547 -8.51 -8.87 -16.16
CA SER A 547 -9.53 -9.23 -17.15
C SER A 547 -10.05 -10.63 -16.88
N TYR A 548 -11.34 -10.82 -17.14
CA TYR A 548 -12.04 -12.07 -16.94
C TYR A 548 -12.30 -12.70 -18.30
N ILE A 549 -11.75 -13.87 -18.51
CA ILE A 549 -11.90 -14.67 -19.73
C ILE A 549 -12.72 -15.90 -19.38
N VAL A 550 -13.83 -16.09 -20.09
CA VAL A 550 -14.71 -17.24 -19.89
C VAL A 550 -14.40 -18.29 -20.95
N GLU A 551 -14.11 -19.51 -20.50
CA GLU A 551 -13.88 -20.66 -21.38
C GLU A 551 -15.18 -21.46 -21.61
N GLU A 552 -15.21 -22.24 -22.68
CA GLU A 552 -16.35 -23.10 -23.03
C GLU A 552 -16.72 -24.12 -21.91
N ASN A 553 -15.73 -24.53 -21.11
CA ASN A 553 -15.92 -25.42 -19.96
C ASN A 553 -16.50 -24.71 -18.72
N LYS A 554 -16.94 -23.43 -18.84
CA LYS A 554 -17.52 -22.58 -17.80
C LYS A 554 -16.48 -22.08 -16.75
N ARG A 555 -15.20 -22.30 -16.99
CA ARG A 555 -14.13 -21.76 -16.17
C ARG A 555 -13.91 -20.29 -16.49
N VAL A 556 -13.64 -19.51 -15.44
CA VAL A 556 -13.30 -18.11 -15.54
C VAL A 556 -11.82 -17.95 -15.18
N PHE A 557 -11.03 -17.52 -16.14
CA PHE A 557 -9.65 -17.13 -15.88
C PHE A 557 -9.58 -15.62 -15.62
N VAL A 558 -9.06 -15.28 -14.45
CA VAL A 558 -8.68 -13.92 -14.11
C VAL A 558 -7.22 -13.75 -14.52
N THR A 559 -6.95 -12.86 -15.46
CA THR A 559 -5.60 -12.62 -15.98
C THR A 559 -5.41 -11.14 -16.33
N PRO A 560 -4.26 -10.54 -16.03
CA PRO A 560 -3.99 -9.17 -16.43
C PRO A 560 -3.75 -9.07 -17.93
N LEU A 561 -4.37 -8.09 -18.57
CA LEU A 561 -4.21 -7.79 -20.00
C LEU A 561 -3.90 -6.32 -20.22
N ASN A 562 -3.22 -6.02 -21.34
CA ASN A 562 -3.08 -4.66 -21.80
C ASN A 562 -4.30 -4.24 -22.62
N LEU A 563 -4.94 -3.16 -22.20
CA LEU A 563 -5.94 -2.46 -23.00
C LEU A 563 -5.27 -1.57 -24.04
N ASN A 564 -6.04 -1.10 -25.01
CA ASN A 564 -5.56 -0.09 -25.95
C ASN A 564 -5.18 1.20 -25.20
N ARG A 565 -6.16 1.74 -24.44
CA ARG A 565 -5.96 2.98 -23.66
C ARG A 565 -6.93 3.10 -22.49
N ALA A 566 -6.55 3.93 -21.51
CA ALA A 566 -7.45 4.43 -20.50
C ALA A 566 -7.34 5.97 -20.43
N ILE A 567 -8.48 6.64 -20.18
CA ILE A 567 -8.56 8.09 -20.00
C ILE A 567 -9.22 8.33 -18.65
N SER A 568 -8.66 9.27 -17.87
CA SER A 568 -9.26 9.75 -16.63
C SER A 568 -9.20 11.27 -16.60
N LEU A 569 -10.31 11.92 -16.33
CA LEU A 569 -10.35 13.39 -16.26
C LEU A 569 -11.43 13.87 -15.29
N GLY A 570 -11.22 15.06 -14.72
CA GLY A 570 -12.24 15.70 -13.91
C GLY A 570 -11.72 16.70 -12.88
N PRO A 571 -12.64 17.51 -12.32
CA PRO A 571 -12.33 18.47 -11.27
C PRO A 571 -12.21 17.79 -9.90
N ARG A 572 -11.39 18.40 -9.04
CA ARG A 572 -11.29 18.09 -7.62
C ARG A 572 -11.12 19.35 -6.78
N VAL A 573 -11.62 19.30 -5.56
CA VAL A 573 -11.45 20.35 -4.55
C VAL A 573 -11.02 19.71 -3.23
N ASN A 574 -9.98 20.26 -2.64
CA ASN A 574 -9.53 19.87 -1.30
C ASN A 574 -9.48 21.11 -0.43
N THR A 575 -10.01 21.04 0.80
CA THR A 575 -9.83 22.12 1.76
C THR A 575 -8.60 21.87 2.62
N GLY A 576 -7.89 22.91 2.98
CA GLY A 576 -7.01 22.91 4.15
C GLY A 576 -7.84 22.73 5.43
N ILE A 577 -7.21 23.00 6.56
CA ILE A 577 -7.95 23.00 7.83
C ILE A 577 -8.73 24.27 7.96
N LEU A 578 -10.05 24.11 7.98
CA LEU A 578 -10.99 25.17 8.32
C LEU A 578 -11.27 25.06 9.82
N SER A 579 -11.13 26.16 10.55
CA SER A 579 -11.43 26.24 11.98
C SER A 579 -12.62 27.19 12.21
N PRO A 580 -13.87 26.76 11.97
CA PRO A 580 -15.03 27.62 12.10
C PRO A 580 -15.15 28.18 13.52
N VAL A 581 -14.74 27.40 14.51
CA VAL A 581 -14.63 27.79 15.93
C VAL A 581 -13.39 27.14 16.53
N SER A 582 -12.87 27.72 17.62
CA SER A 582 -11.56 27.32 18.21
C SER A 582 -11.46 25.85 18.67
N PHE A 583 -12.58 25.20 18.92
CA PHE A 583 -12.61 23.80 19.35
C PHE A 583 -12.90 22.82 18.20
N TRP A 584 -13.23 23.30 17.00
CA TRP A 584 -13.62 22.47 15.84
C TRP A 584 -12.75 22.76 14.63
N ASN A 585 -12.07 21.73 14.12
CA ASN A 585 -11.33 21.72 12.87
C ASN A 585 -12.04 20.80 11.89
N LEU A 586 -12.17 21.29 10.67
CA LEU A 586 -12.85 20.60 9.56
C LEU A 586 -11.90 20.52 8.36
N SER A 587 -11.80 19.37 7.72
CA SER A 587 -11.23 19.22 6.38
C SER A 587 -12.17 18.42 5.49
N ALA A 588 -12.23 18.81 4.21
CA ALA A 588 -13.09 18.18 3.22
C ALA A 588 -12.36 18.01 1.89
N ASN A 589 -12.72 16.98 1.16
CA ASN A 589 -12.31 16.79 -0.22
C ASN A 589 -13.50 16.32 -1.05
N ALA A 590 -13.53 16.74 -2.31
CA ALA A 590 -14.50 16.30 -3.29
C ALA A 590 -13.84 16.19 -4.67
N ALA A 591 -14.19 15.16 -5.42
CA ALA A 591 -13.77 15.01 -6.80
C ALA A 591 -14.92 14.44 -7.65
N PHE A 592 -14.93 14.83 -8.91
CA PHE A 592 -15.73 14.21 -9.94
C PHE A 592 -14.76 13.70 -11.00
N VAL A 593 -14.77 12.39 -11.28
CA VAL A 593 -13.80 11.74 -12.17
C VAL A 593 -14.56 10.94 -13.22
N TYR A 594 -14.34 11.26 -14.48
CA TYR A 594 -14.75 10.43 -15.61
C TYR A 594 -13.61 9.48 -15.95
N ASN A 595 -13.87 8.18 -15.94
CA ASN A 595 -12.95 7.13 -16.35
C ASN A 595 -13.48 6.40 -17.58
N ARG A 596 -12.59 6.14 -18.55
CA ARG A 596 -12.90 5.40 -19.77
C ARG A 596 -11.80 4.41 -20.07
N TYR A 597 -12.15 3.13 -20.16
CA TYR A 597 -11.30 2.02 -20.54
C TYR A 597 -11.71 1.49 -21.91
N GLN A 598 -10.77 1.37 -22.86
CA GLN A 598 -11.04 0.88 -24.19
C GLN A 598 -10.16 -0.32 -24.50
N TRP A 599 -10.79 -1.44 -24.86
CA TRP A 599 -10.15 -2.67 -25.27
C TRP A 599 -9.57 -2.55 -26.67
N SER A 600 -8.63 -3.46 -27.03
CA SER A 600 -8.15 -3.63 -28.40
C SER A 600 -9.25 -4.24 -29.29
N GLU A 601 -9.09 -4.10 -30.61
CA GLU A 601 -10.00 -4.71 -31.57
C GLU A 601 -10.06 -6.24 -31.43
N GLU A 602 -8.91 -6.86 -31.11
CA GLU A 602 -8.79 -8.31 -30.84
C GLU A 602 -9.63 -8.78 -29.67
N LEU A 603 -9.88 -7.91 -28.69
CA LEU A 603 -10.68 -8.16 -27.49
C LEU A 603 -12.07 -7.49 -27.58
N SER A 604 -12.71 -7.47 -28.76
CA SER A 604 -14.07 -6.97 -29.02
C SER A 604 -14.26 -5.45 -29.04
N ASN A 605 -13.22 -4.63 -29.03
CA ASN A 605 -13.27 -3.14 -29.07
C ASN A 605 -14.32 -2.51 -28.10
N LYS A 606 -14.54 -3.17 -26.96
CA LYS A 606 -15.50 -2.71 -25.95
C LYS A 606 -14.96 -1.47 -25.23
N VAL A 607 -15.90 -0.68 -24.72
CA VAL A 607 -15.63 0.48 -23.86
C VAL A 607 -16.37 0.27 -22.54
N ASN A 608 -15.69 0.47 -21.42
CA ASN A 608 -16.30 0.65 -20.12
C ASN A 608 -15.98 2.05 -19.60
N GLU A 609 -17.01 2.81 -19.32
CA GLU A 609 -16.85 4.21 -18.89
C GLU A 609 -17.89 4.58 -17.83
N ASP A 610 -17.48 5.39 -16.88
CA ASP A 610 -18.36 5.88 -15.82
C ASP A 610 -17.87 7.21 -15.22
N CYS A 611 -18.78 7.91 -14.57
CA CYS A 611 -18.53 9.11 -13.80
C CYS A 611 -18.62 8.81 -12.31
N THR A 612 -17.55 9.07 -11.59
CA THR A 612 -17.43 8.78 -10.15
C THR A 612 -17.43 10.08 -9.35
N TRP A 613 -18.28 10.16 -8.33
CA TRP A 613 -18.17 11.16 -7.27
C TRP A 613 -17.38 10.60 -6.12
N ILE A 614 -16.41 11.37 -5.65
CA ILE A 614 -15.59 11.04 -4.46
C ILE A 614 -15.77 12.19 -3.49
N ALA A 615 -16.07 11.88 -2.22
CA ALA A 615 -16.20 12.86 -1.16
C ALA A 615 -15.59 12.32 0.14
N GLY A 616 -14.92 13.18 0.88
CA GLY A 616 -14.41 12.86 2.20
C GLY A 616 -14.58 14.05 3.14
N LEU A 617 -14.90 13.76 4.39
CA LEU A 617 -15.08 14.74 5.43
C LEU A 617 -14.41 14.27 6.71
N ASN A 618 -13.64 15.16 7.34
CA ASN A 618 -13.07 14.89 8.64
C ASN A 618 -13.31 16.07 9.60
N ASN A 619 -13.91 15.77 10.75
CA ASN A 619 -14.19 16.71 11.81
C ASN A 619 -13.38 16.32 13.05
N GLN A 620 -12.61 17.24 13.59
CA GLN A 620 -11.87 17.09 14.82
C GLN A 620 -12.33 18.09 15.85
N PHE A 621 -12.63 17.63 17.04
CA PHE A 621 -13.08 18.43 18.16
C PHE A 621 -12.06 18.38 19.31
N SER A 622 -11.78 19.53 19.91
CA SER A 622 -10.85 19.68 21.04
C SER A 622 -11.56 20.35 22.20
N PHE A 623 -11.97 19.56 23.20
CA PHE A 623 -12.81 20.05 24.31
C PHE A 623 -12.03 20.56 25.52
N GLY A 624 -10.70 20.67 25.41
CA GLY A 624 -9.84 21.07 26.53
C GLY A 624 -9.58 19.92 27.53
N LYS A 625 -8.76 20.19 28.53
CA LYS A 625 -8.36 19.21 29.58
C LYS A 625 -7.90 17.87 29.01
N GLY A 626 -7.34 17.85 27.77
CA GLY A 626 -6.83 16.64 27.10
C GLY A 626 -7.90 15.75 26.43
N TRP A 627 -9.16 16.20 26.33
CA TRP A 627 -10.19 15.51 25.56
C TRP A 627 -10.20 15.96 24.11
N SER A 628 -10.29 15.02 23.18
CA SER A 628 -10.59 15.28 21.78
C SER A 628 -11.44 14.17 21.19
N ALA A 629 -12.21 14.52 20.16
CA ALA A 629 -13.02 13.58 19.40
C ALA A 629 -12.83 13.78 17.90
N GLU A 630 -13.15 12.75 17.13
CA GLU A 630 -13.09 12.74 15.68
C GLU A 630 -14.36 12.10 15.12
N LEU A 631 -14.88 12.68 14.03
CA LEU A 631 -15.92 12.11 13.19
C LEU A 631 -15.47 12.25 11.75
N SER A 632 -15.21 11.14 11.08
CA SER A 632 -14.74 11.11 9.69
C SER A 632 -15.59 10.18 8.85
N GLY A 633 -15.68 10.50 7.56
CA GLY A 633 -16.36 9.65 6.59
C GLY A 633 -15.89 9.90 5.19
N TYR A 634 -16.06 8.91 4.33
CA TYR A 634 -15.84 9.05 2.90
C TYR A 634 -16.93 8.33 2.10
N TYR A 635 -17.08 8.77 0.87
CA TYR A 635 -17.94 8.21 -0.14
C TYR A 635 -17.18 8.12 -1.46
N ASN A 636 -17.08 6.93 -2.03
CA ASN A 636 -16.62 6.67 -3.39
C ASN A 636 -17.81 6.17 -4.18
N GLY A 637 -18.22 6.93 -5.18
CA GLY A 637 -19.36 6.61 -6.04
C GLY A 637 -19.10 5.41 -6.95
N ARG A 638 -20.08 5.07 -7.79
CA ARG A 638 -19.95 4.04 -8.81
C ARG A 638 -18.76 4.36 -9.72
N MET A 639 -17.96 3.33 -10.08
CA MET A 639 -16.69 3.51 -10.76
C MET A 639 -16.44 2.40 -11.79
N ALA A 640 -16.06 2.78 -13.02
CA ALA A 640 -15.50 1.85 -13.99
C ALA A 640 -14.07 1.43 -13.55
N ALA A 641 -13.80 0.13 -13.54
CA ALA A 641 -12.52 -0.47 -13.20
C ALA A 641 -12.20 -1.62 -14.17
N GLY A 642 -11.52 -1.31 -15.26
CA GLY A 642 -11.30 -2.28 -16.34
C GLY A 642 -12.62 -2.80 -16.92
N GLN A 643 -12.82 -4.11 -16.96
CA GLN A 643 -14.07 -4.75 -17.44
C GLN A 643 -15.23 -4.62 -16.45
N ALA A 644 -14.94 -4.37 -15.20
CA ALA A 644 -15.90 -4.34 -14.12
C ALA A 644 -16.38 -2.92 -13.81
N THR A 645 -17.56 -2.83 -13.18
CA THR A 645 -18.07 -1.61 -12.56
C THR A 645 -18.26 -1.88 -11.08
N ILE A 646 -17.62 -1.06 -10.24
CA ILE A 646 -17.71 -1.16 -8.79
C ILE A 646 -18.85 -0.27 -8.30
N SER A 647 -19.71 -0.81 -7.45
CA SER A 647 -20.80 -0.07 -6.80
C SER A 647 -20.25 0.96 -5.78
N PRO A 648 -21.05 1.95 -5.36
CA PRO A 648 -20.60 2.91 -4.38
C PRO A 648 -20.15 2.26 -3.05
N VAL A 649 -19.01 2.74 -2.52
CA VAL A 649 -18.44 2.32 -1.23
C VAL A 649 -18.33 3.52 -0.32
N TRP A 650 -18.85 3.43 0.90
CA TRP A 650 -18.76 4.50 1.87
C TRP A 650 -18.68 3.97 3.30
N GLN A 651 -18.12 4.78 4.19
CA GLN A 651 -18.11 4.48 5.62
C GLN A 651 -18.04 5.75 6.47
N VAL A 652 -18.47 5.64 7.71
CA VAL A 652 -18.33 6.66 8.74
C VAL A 652 -17.63 6.07 9.96
N ASN A 653 -16.66 6.81 10.49
CA ASN A 653 -15.84 6.42 11.63
C ASN A 653 -15.92 7.49 12.71
N CYS A 654 -15.83 7.10 13.97
CA CYS A 654 -15.77 8.04 15.09
C CYS A 654 -14.78 7.57 16.15
N GLY A 655 -14.32 8.51 16.96
CA GLY A 655 -13.43 8.21 18.06
C GLY A 655 -13.39 9.33 19.11
N ILE A 656 -13.07 8.95 20.33
CA ILE A 656 -12.81 9.88 21.42
C ILE A 656 -11.51 9.47 22.11
N GLN A 657 -10.72 10.44 22.49
CA GLN A 657 -9.47 10.18 23.23
C GLN A 657 -9.31 11.10 24.43
N LYS A 658 -8.58 10.60 25.40
CA LYS A 658 -8.16 11.31 26.59
C LYS A 658 -6.64 11.23 26.74
N SER A 659 -6.00 12.38 26.78
CA SER A 659 -4.60 12.50 27.22
C SER A 659 -4.55 12.49 28.74
N ILE A 660 -3.68 11.64 29.29
CA ILE A 660 -3.48 11.44 30.75
C ILE A 660 -2.00 11.54 31.07
N LEU A 661 -1.63 11.45 32.36
CA LEU A 661 -0.22 11.51 32.84
C LEU A 661 0.54 12.73 32.30
N LYS A 662 -0.05 13.94 32.40
CA LYS A 662 0.54 15.19 31.85
C LYS A 662 0.89 15.07 30.36
N ASN A 663 0.00 14.51 29.55
CA ASN A 663 0.13 14.23 28.10
C ASN A 663 1.17 13.15 27.74
N LYS A 664 1.73 12.42 28.71
CA LYS A 664 2.65 11.30 28.44
C LYS A 664 1.93 10.01 28.01
N ALA A 665 0.64 9.89 28.30
CA ALA A 665 -0.16 8.75 27.85
C ALA A 665 -1.49 9.20 27.27
N THR A 666 -2.04 8.36 26.38
CA THR A 666 -3.34 8.58 25.72
C THR A 666 -4.13 7.28 25.75
N VAL A 667 -5.39 7.37 26.11
CA VAL A 667 -6.40 6.30 25.96
C VAL A 667 -7.37 6.76 24.89
N SER A 668 -7.69 5.88 23.93
CA SER A 668 -8.66 6.16 22.88
C SER A 668 -9.69 5.06 22.80
N LEU A 669 -10.93 5.45 22.55
CA LEU A 669 -12.04 4.58 22.15
C LEU A 669 -12.43 4.97 20.72
N PHE A 670 -12.59 4.02 19.84
CA PHE A 670 -12.92 4.28 18.44
C PHE A 670 -13.90 3.23 17.90
N ALA A 671 -14.65 3.65 16.89
CA ALA A 671 -15.53 2.78 16.12
C ALA A 671 -15.35 3.08 14.62
N ARG A 672 -15.28 2.04 13.80
CA ARG A 672 -15.18 2.11 12.35
C ARG A 672 -16.43 1.55 11.72
N ASP A 673 -16.78 2.10 10.56
CA ASP A 673 -17.94 1.71 9.77
C ASP A 673 -19.22 1.53 10.62
N ILE A 674 -19.54 2.57 11.41
CA ILE A 674 -20.63 2.54 12.41
C ILE A 674 -22.01 2.25 11.81
N PHE A 675 -22.18 2.35 10.50
CA PHE A 675 -23.42 2.08 9.77
C PHE A 675 -23.42 0.74 9.02
N HIS A 676 -22.36 -0.11 9.14
CA HIS A 676 -22.20 -1.36 8.39
C HIS A 676 -22.33 -1.16 6.88
N SER A 677 -21.80 -0.03 6.39
CA SER A 677 -22.02 0.44 5.01
C SER A 677 -20.94 0.01 4.03
N TYR A 678 -19.79 -0.43 4.52
CA TYR A 678 -18.69 -0.89 3.67
C TYR A 678 -19.04 -2.22 3.01
N ARG A 679 -19.44 -2.16 1.74
CA ARG A 679 -19.75 -3.32 0.90
C ARG A 679 -19.07 -3.14 -0.44
N TYR A 680 -18.35 -4.15 -0.88
CA TYR A 680 -17.70 -4.13 -2.18
C TYR A 680 -18.50 -5.00 -3.16
N ASN A 681 -19.32 -4.35 -3.98
CA ASN A 681 -20.13 -5.01 -4.99
C ASN A 681 -19.57 -4.68 -6.37
N MET A 682 -19.50 -5.69 -7.23
CA MET A 682 -18.95 -5.56 -8.56
C MET A 682 -19.90 -6.14 -9.60
N GLU A 683 -20.10 -5.46 -10.70
CA GLU A 683 -20.81 -5.91 -11.88
C GLU A 683 -19.81 -6.13 -13.02
N LEU A 684 -19.88 -7.27 -13.66
CA LEU A 684 -19.02 -7.67 -14.77
C LEU A 684 -19.87 -8.10 -15.95
N THR A 685 -19.59 -7.56 -17.13
CA THR A 685 -20.20 -7.99 -18.39
C THR A 685 -19.11 -8.24 -19.42
N VAL A 686 -18.87 -9.51 -19.71
CA VAL A 686 -17.88 -9.98 -20.69
C VAL A 686 -18.57 -10.84 -21.77
N PRO A 687 -17.93 -11.13 -22.91
CA PRO A 687 -18.50 -12.04 -23.89
C PRO A 687 -18.89 -13.37 -23.23
N GLY A 688 -20.14 -13.79 -23.45
CA GLY A 688 -20.68 -15.05 -22.95
C GLY A 688 -21.04 -15.07 -21.46
N GLN A 689 -20.81 -13.99 -20.67
CA GLN A 689 -21.12 -13.98 -19.24
C GLN A 689 -21.54 -12.61 -18.73
N ARG A 690 -22.51 -12.62 -17.82
CA ARG A 690 -22.76 -11.55 -16.85
C ARG A 690 -22.51 -12.07 -15.45
N ALA A 691 -21.80 -11.29 -14.62
CA ALA A 691 -21.58 -11.64 -13.22
C ALA A 691 -21.87 -10.45 -12.32
N PHE A 692 -22.41 -10.75 -11.15
CA PHE A 692 -22.60 -9.80 -10.08
C PHE A 692 -22.03 -10.41 -8.79
N THR A 693 -21.08 -9.71 -8.17
CA THR A 693 -20.44 -10.10 -6.91
C THR A 693 -20.83 -9.17 -5.79
N LYS A 694 -21.09 -9.72 -4.62
CA LYS A 694 -21.24 -8.98 -3.36
C LYS A 694 -20.22 -9.48 -2.37
N GLU A 695 -19.44 -8.57 -1.84
CA GLU A 695 -18.41 -8.88 -0.85
C GLU A 695 -18.64 -8.10 0.43
N ARG A 696 -18.56 -8.80 1.55
CA ARG A 696 -18.64 -8.22 2.90
C ARG A 696 -17.41 -8.64 3.69
N TYR A 697 -16.83 -7.66 4.37
CA TYR A 697 -15.65 -7.85 5.20
C TYR A 697 -15.95 -7.47 6.64
N ASP A 698 -15.17 -7.98 7.60
CA ASP A 698 -15.21 -7.58 9.00
C ASP A 698 -14.60 -6.17 9.20
N ASN A 699 -15.24 -5.15 8.64
CA ASN A 699 -14.80 -3.75 8.70
C ASN A 699 -15.42 -2.97 9.85
N THR A 700 -16.64 -3.36 10.29
CA THR A 700 -17.30 -2.73 11.42
C THR A 700 -16.69 -3.22 12.71
N LEU A 701 -16.06 -2.32 13.44
CA LEU A 701 -15.39 -2.69 14.69
C LEU A 701 -15.42 -1.55 15.72
N VAL A 702 -15.38 -1.92 16.99
CA VAL A 702 -15.15 -1.03 18.12
C VAL A 702 -13.86 -1.44 18.81
N GLY A 703 -13.05 -0.46 19.18
CA GLY A 703 -11.75 -0.76 19.77
C GLY A 703 -11.31 0.26 20.81
N VAL A 704 -10.39 -0.19 21.65
CA VAL A 704 -9.68 0.62 22.65
C VAL A 704 -8.18 0.56 22.38
N SER A 705 -7.50 1.69 22.57
CA SER A 705 -6.06 1.72 22.49
C SER A 705 -5.43 2.56 23.60
N PHE A 706 -4.22 2.17 23.95
CA PHE A 706 -3.36 2.85 24.90
C PHE A 706 -2.01 3.16 24.25
N SER A 707 -1.54 4.38 24.44
CA SER A 707 -0.21 4.82 23.99
C SER A 707 0.49 5.51 25.15
N TRP A 708 1.73 5.14 25.44
CA TRP A 708 2.57 5.77 26.44
C TRP A 708 3.92 6.14 25.85
N ARG A 709 4.39 7.36 26.19
CA ARG A 709 5.68 7.89 25.73
C ARG A 709 6.50 8.36 26.92
N PHE A 710 7.76 8.01 26.90
CA PHE A 710 8.75 8.47 27.85
C PHE A 710 9.91 9.08 27.09
N SER A 711 10.27 10.31 27.44
CA SER A 711 11.45 11.00 26.88
C SER A 711 12.27 11.55 28.03
N LYS A 712 13.58 11.22 28.01
CA LYS A 712 14.56 11.84 28.91
C LYS A 712 15.73 12.31 28.04
N GLY A 713 15.91 13.62 27.93
CA GLY A 713 16.95 14.19 27.10
C GLY A 713 16.69 15.67 26.84
N TYR A 714 17.56 16.29 26.05
CA TYR A 714 17.48 17.70 25.69
C TYR A 714 17.51 17.86 24.16
N GLU A 715 16.81 18.85 23.66
CA GLU A 715 17.01 19.31 22.28
C GLU A 715 18.43 19.84 22.14
N THR A 716 19.23 19.23 21.29
CA THR A 716 20.44 19.87 20.84
C THR A 716 20.04 21.10 20.06
N LYS A 717 20.39 22.29 20.56
CA LYS A 717 20.52 23.46 19.70
C LYS A 717 21.61 23.11 18.68
N GLU A 718 21.21 22.47 17.57
CA GLU A 718 22.07 22.47 16.38
C GLU A 718 22.31 23.94 16.06
N SER A 719 23.53 24.38 16.28
CA SER A 719 23.98 25.74 16.07
C SER A 719 23.45 26.24 14.73
N GLY A 720 22.43 27.09 14.76
CA GLY A 720 22.01 27.98 13.68
C GLY A 720 21.47 27.34 12.39
N ARG A 721 21.21 26.04 12.32
CA ARG A 721 20.68 25.38 11.09
C ARG A 721 19.20 25.05 11.25
N LYS A 722 18.40 25.89 10.62
CA LYS A 722 17.00 25.60 10.35
C LYS A 722 16.93 24.31 9.53
N SER A 723 16.11 23.34 9.94
CA SER A 723 15.86 22.11 9.18
C SER A 723 15.38 22.48 7.77
N ASP A 724 15.61 21.61 6.78
CA ASP A 724 15.08 21.81 5.42
C ASP A 724 13.55 22.03 5.39
N ILE A 725 12.85 21.63 6.45
CA ILE A 725 11.43 21.93 6.68
C ILE A 725 11.21 23.45 6.90
N ASP A 726 12.15 24.15 7.56
CA ASP A 726 12.07 25.60 7.75
C ASP A 726 12.47 26.40 6.51
N GLN A 727 13.32 25.84 5.65
CA GLN A 727 13.63 26.45 4.36
C GLN A 727 12.51 26.26 3.34
N SER A 728 11.78 25.16 3.39
CA SER A 728 10.55 24.98 2.60
C SER A 728 9.46 25.97 3.03
N LYS A 729 9.41 26.38 4.30
CA LYS A 729 8.54 27.47 4.79
C LYS A 729 8.98 28.86 4.30
N ARG A 730 10.27 29.04 3.98
CA ARG A 730 10.77 30.29 3.36
C ARG A 730 10.56 30.32 1.83
N ILE A 731 10.28 29.17 1.21
CA ILE A 731 9.86 29.09 -0.19
C ILE A 731 8.36 29.41 -0.30
N ASN A 732 7.65 29.48 0.81
CA ASN A 732 6.23 29.84 0.93
C ASN A 732 6.02 31.32 1.32
N LEU A 733 6.85 32.23 0.82
CA LEU A 733 6.58 33.68 0.86
C LEU A 733 6.41 34.20 -0.55
#